data_e3e0efa878d6c04fb33feade8ae5ae79
#
_entry.id   e3e0efa878d6c04fb33feade8ae5ae79
#
_cell.length_a   1.000
_cell.length_b   1.000
_cell.length_c   1.000
_cell.angle_alpha   90.00
_cell.angle_beta   90.00
_cell.angle_gamma   90.00
#
_symmetry.space_group_name_H-M   'P 1'
#
loop_
_entity.id
_entity.type
_entity.pdbx_description
1 polymer ?
#
loop_
_entity_poly.entity_id
_entity_poly.type
_entity_poly.pdbx_seq_one_letter_code
_entity_poly.pdbx_strand_id
1 'polypeptide(L)'
;MPHAPVVLLLLTATTSAVAQAPPPQRPLTVDDLFALKQVGNPQVSPDGRWVAYVVRTLNLKTDRSEAALWMAPLDSGTAGGAIPLTAPGYSPSEARWSPDGRYLSFLATRPRGPGAAPDSTGEPKTQVWALDRRGGEARPLTHVPQGVDAYEWSPDGARLVLAIRDTLAAPWAGKSPRPKVITRLQFKRDGTGYLDTLRTHLYVFTVASGALTQITSGTYDESDPAWSPDGHSIAFVSDRSSDPDANHNTDIWVVAADSAGGARPPRQLTTNPGSDESPGWSPDGKSIVYITDVEPDIIYYATRQLALVSVAGGAPRLLTRTLDRNVGDPQFARDGSAIWFLLEDHGEQDIARIAPDGSGLTRPITGPLDASAFRLAPNGLAVALVSKADVPGEIFTWSGTALRQVTFTNDSVLAGIRLARVEKVTFPSQDRTPIEGFIFTPPDHQRGAAPLPTLLRIHGGPVSQYSWRFNFEAQLFAAHGYAVVTVNPRGSSGYGEAFSRAIWADWGNKDYDDVMAGVDYAIRSGIADPRRLGVGGWSYGGILTDHVIVKTSRFAAAISGASEVLYIANYGHDHYQYEWEKELGLPWRTRAVWERLSPFNQVERIVTPTLIMGGDVDWNVPIQNGEQLYQALRRLGRTTELVVYPGESHGLRAPSHLKDRLERYLAWYDRFVKAPR
;
A
#
# COMPACT_ATOMS: atom_id res chain seq x y z
N MET A 1 34.39 -67.80 50.32
CA MET A 1 33.96 -67.73 48.92
C MET A 1 33.81 -66.27 48.60
N PRO A 2 34.60 -65.66 47.68
CA PRO A 2 34.58 -64.22 47.44
C PRO A 2 33.55 -63.86 46.37
N HIS A 3 32.81 -62.77 46.61
CA HIS A 3 31.86 -62.18 45.68
C HIS A 3 32.63 -61.39 44.61
N ALA A 4 32.33 -61.69 43.31
CA ALA A 4 32.81 -60.88 42.18
C ALA A 4 31.85 -59.70 41.91
N PRO A 5 32.32 -58.50 41.57
CA PRO A 5 31.44 -57.39 41.16
C PRO A 5 31.09 -57.48 39.68
N VAL A 6 29.81 -57.34 39.37
CA VAL A 6 29.28 -57.20 38.02
C VAL A 6 29.48 -55.72 37.59
N VAL A 7 30.32 -55.49 36.58
CA VAL A 7 30.50 -54.18 35.93
C VAL A 7 29.46 -54.07 34.80
N LEU A 8 28.50 -53.14 34.97
CA LEU A 8 27.50 -52.80 33.98
C LEU A 8 28.08 -51.76 33.01
N LEU A 9 28.44 -52.13 31.80
CA LEU A 9 28.81 -51.20 30.74
C LEU A 9 27.56 -50.50 30.17
N LEU A 10 27.38 -49.19 30.42
CA LEU A 10 26.42 -48.37 29.73
C LEU A 10 27.01 -47.93 28.36
N LEU A 11 26.52 -48.52 27.29
CA LEU A 11 26.75 -48.02 25.94
C LEU A 11 25.85 -46.77 25.70
N THR A 12 26.44 -45.58 25.69
CA THR A 12 25.78 -44.36 25.22
C THR A 12 25.83 -44.37 23.69
N ALA A 13 24.72 -44.65 23.07
CA ALA A 13 24.54 -44.46 21.62
C ALA A 13 24.39 -42.95 21.35
N THR A 14 25.43 -42.31 20.86
CA THR A 14 25.36 -40.99 20.27
C THR A 14 24.70 -41.06 18.91
N THR A 15 23.40 -40.79 18.84
CA THR A 15 22.72 -40.56 17.55
C THR A 15 23.21 -39.20 16.99
N SER A 16 24.15 -39.27 16.05
CA SER A 16 24.49 -38.13 15.20
C SER A 16 23.25 -37.82 14.37
N ALA A 17 22.60 -36.70 14.64
CA ALA A 17 21.59 -36.14 13.75
C ALA A 17 22.30 -35.80 12.43
N VAL A 18 22.08 -36.60 11.41
CA VAL A 18 22.49 -36.27 10.05
C VAL A 18 21.66 -35.05 9.66
N ALA A 19 22.30 -33.90 9.56
CA ALA A 19 21.67 -32.72 9.00
C ALA A 19 21.19 -33.07 7.59
N GLN A 20 19.89 -33.13 7.42
CA GLN A 20 19.27 -33.39 6.13
C GLN A 20 19.71 -32.28 5.17
N ALA A 21 20.30 -32.63 4.04
CA ALA A 21 20.69 -31.67 3.01
C ALA A 21 19.44 -30.83 2.66
N PRO A 22 19.58 -29.51 2.49
CA PRO A 22 18.45 -28.70 2.11
C PRO A 22 17.83 -29.23 0.81
N PRO A 23 16.50 -29.20 0.67
CA PRO A 23 15.83 -29.68 -0.53
C PRO A 23 16.38 -28.97 -1.76
N PRO A 24 16.47 -29.63 -2.92
CA PRO A 24 16.95 -29.00 -4.15
C PRO A 24 16.04 -27.80 -4.47
N GLN A 25 16.63 -26.61 -4.57
CA GLN A 25 15.89 -25.39 -4.89
C GLN A 25 15.43 -25.41 -6.35
N ARG A 26 14.20 -24.96 -6.59
CA ARG A 26 13.57 -24.81 -7.90
C ARG A 26 13.35 -23.33 -8.26
N PRO A 27 13.09 -23.00 -9.55
CA PRO A 27 12.62 -21.68 -9.93
C PRO A 27 11.28 -21.34 -9.28
N LEU A 28 11.02 -20.03 -9.11
CA LEU A 28 9.73 -19.49 -8.68
C LEU A 28 8.67 -19.73 -9.78
N THR A 29 7.45 -20.04 -9.38
CA THR A 29 6.30 -20.28 -10.27
C THR A 29 5.13 -19.37 -9.89
N VAL A 30 4.10 -19.28 -10.75
CA VAL A 30 2.88 -18.52 -10.45
C VAL A 30 2.18 -19.05 -9.19
N ASP A 31 2.21 -20.36 -8.96
CA ASP A 31 1.55 -20.97 -7.79
C ASP A 31 2.20 -20.58 -6.46
N ASP A 32 3.46 -20.15 -6.48
CA ASP A 32 4.14 -19.67 -5.28
C ASP A 32 3.55 -18.34 -4.75
N LEU A 33 2.85 -17.56 -5.58
CA LEU A 33 2.09 -16.42 -5.12
C LEU A 33 1.06 -16.80 -4.04
N PHE A 34 0.47 -17.99 -4.16
CA PHE A 34 -0.56 -18.52 -3.25
C PHE A 34 0.03 -19.27 -2.04
N ALA A 35 1.30 -19.64 -2.12
CA ALA A 35 2.04 -20.19 -1.00
C ALA A 35 2.66 -19.10 -0.10
N LEU A 36 3.05 -17.98 -0.70
CA LEU A 36 3.58 -16.84 0.04
C LEU A 36 2.47 -16.10 0.79
N LYS A 37 2.79 -15.68 2.01
CA LYS A 37 1.90 -14.94 2.89
C LYS A 37 2.35 -13.49 3.00
N GLN A 38 1.39 -12.60 3.16
CA GLN A 38 1.66 -11.17 3.38
C GLN A 38 1.50 -10.86 4.86
N VAL A 39 2.57 -10.37 5.47
CA VAL A 39 2.59 -9.86 6.85
C VAL A 39 2.28 -8.37 6.83
N GLY A 40 1.46 -7.89 7.77
CA GLY A 40 1.08 -6.49 7.83
C GLY A 40 0.59 -6.05 9.20
N ASN A 41 0.41 -4.74 9.36
CA ASN A 41 -0.19 -4.08 10.52
C ASN A 41 0.39 -4.51 11.88
N PRO A 42 1.71 -4.33 12.14
CA PRO A 42 2.31 -4.67 13.41
C PRO A 42 1.77 -3.79 14.54
N GLN A 43 1.42 -4.41 15.67
CA GLN A 43 0.92 -3.74 16.87
C GLN A 43 1.65 -4.26 18.10
N VAL A 44 2.44 -3.42 18.74
CA VAL A 44 3.20 -3.78 19.96
C VAL A 44 2.28 -3.78 21.16
N SER A 45 2.38 -4.81 22.00
CA SER A 45 1.62 -4.87 23.24
C SER A 45 2.08 -3.79 24.24
N PRO A 46 1.18 -3.28 25.12
CA PRO A 46 1.54 -2.24 26.10
C PRO A 46 2.65 -2.63 27.07
N ASP A 47 2.90 -3.92 27.28
CA ASP A 47 4.03 -4.43 28.07
C ASP A 47 5.36 -4.52 27.27
N GLY A 48 5.33 -4.21 25.97
CA GLY A 48 6.50 -4.23 25.08
C GLY A 48 7.06 -5.63 24.81
N ARG A 49 6.31 -6.70 25.10
CA ARG A 49 6.80 -8.08 25.03
C ARG A 49 6.33 -8.83 23.79
N TRP A 50 5.25 -8.38 23.16
CA TRP A 50 4.61 -9.06 22.05
C TRP A 50 4.34 -8.10 20.89
N VAL A 51 4.32 -8.65 19.68
CA VAL A 51 3.76 -7.98 18.51
C VAL A 51 2.58 -8.81 17.98
N ALA A 52 1.42 -8.19 17.86
CA ALA A 52 0.30 -8.72 17.09
C ALA A 52 0.40 -8.20 15.65
N TYR A 53 0.02 -9.03 14.68
CA TYR A 53 0.09 -8.67 13.26
C TYR A 53 -0.91 -9.46 12.44
N VAL A 54 -1.18 -8.98 11.24
CA VAL A 54 -2.07 -9.64 10.28
C VAL A 54 -1.24 -10.49 9.33
N VAL A 55 -1.67 -11.73 9.11
CA VAL A 55 -1.16 -12.60 8.04
C VAL A 55 -2.27 -12.80 7.03
N ARG A 56 -2.03 -12.36 5.79
CA ARG A 56 -2.96 -12.49 4.67
C ARG A 56 -2.51 -13.59 3.73
N THR A 57 -3.46 -14.40 3.25
CA THR A 57 -3.25 -15.48 2.29
C THR A 57 -4.23 -15.37 1.14
N LEU A 58 -3.80 -15.76 -0.05
CA LEU A 58 -4.65 -15.85 -1.23
C LEU A 58 -5.17 -17.29 -1.36
N ASN A 59 -6.46 -17.48 -1.17
CA ASN A 59 -7.08 -18.81 -1.17
C ASN A 59 -7.80 -19.08 -2.49
N LEU A 60 -7.19 -19.87 -3.38
CA LEU A 60 -7.78 -20.26 -4.68
C LEU A 60 -9.04 -21.11 -4.57
N LYS A 61 -9.26 -21.84 -3.44
CA LYS A 61 -10.47 -22.66 -3.29
C LYS A 61 -11.71 -21.83 -3.00
N THR A 62 -11.54 -20.75 -2.20
CA THR A 62 -12.62 -19.81 -1.87
C THR A 62 -12.64 -18.63 -2.82
N ASP A 63 -11.62 -18.50 -3.65
CA ASP A 63 -11.32 -17.37 -4.54
C ASP A 63 -11.32 -16.02 -3.80
N ARG A 64 -10.75 -16.01 -2.59
CA ARG A 64 -10.72 -14.84 -1.70
C ARG A 64 -9.37 -14.66 -1.05
N SER A 65 -9.06 -13.39 -0.79
CA SER A 65 -7.99 -13.04 0.14
C SER A 65 -8.51 -13.21 1.57
N GLU A 66 -7.85 -14.03 2.37
CA GLU A 66 -8.20 -14.32 3.76
C GLU A 66 -7.12 -13.77 4.68
N ALA A 67 -7.53 -13.22 5.82
CA ALA A 67 -6.60 -12.70 6.83
C ALA A 67 -6.84 -13.39 8.17
N ALA A 68 -5.76 -13.51 8.96
CA ALA A 68 -5.80 -13.98 10.33
C ALA A 68 -4.88 -13.13 11.20
N LEU A 69 -5.24 -12.96 12.48
CA LEU A 69 -4.36 -12.34 13.48
C LEU A 69 -3.38 -13.37 14.01
N TRP A 70 -2.14 -12.93 14.12
CA TRP A 70 -1.03 -13.67 14.71
C TRP A 70 -0.37 -12.84 15.78
N MET A 71 0.37 -13.48 16.67
CA MET A 71 1.16 -12.84 17.70
C MET A 71 2.52 -13.53 17.84
N ALA A 72 3.58 -12.75 18.00
CA ALA A 72 4.93 -13.25 18.21
C ALA A 72 5.57 -12.54 19.41
N PRO A 73 6.41 -13.23 20.21
CA PRO A 73 7.19 -12.60 21.27
C PRO A 73 8.34 -11.79 20.68
N LEU A 74 8.60 -10.60 21.25
CA LEU A 74 9.66 -9.70 20.77
C LEU A 74 11.05 -10.09 21.26
N ASP A 75 11.18 -10.96 22.23
CA ASP A 75 12.44 -11.43 22.82
C ASP A 75 12.96 -12.73 22.20
N SER A 76 12.13 -13.50 21.51
CA SER A 76 12.53 -14.76 20.88
C SER A 76 13.03 -14.53 19.46
N GLY A 77 14.33 -14.66 19.25
CA GLY A 77 14.96 -14.69 17.91
C GLY A 77 14.88 -16.06 17.20
N THR A 78 13.96 -16.94 17.59
CA THR A 78 13.84 -18.30 17.07
C THR A 78 12.57 -18.49 16.26
N ALA A 79 12.70 -19.07 15.06
CA ALA A 79 11.56 -19.54 14.29
C ALA A 79 10.70 -20.49 15.17
N GLY A 80 9.39 -20.19 15.30
CA GLY A 80 8.45 -21.06 16.05
C GLY A 80 7.74 -20.39 17.24
N GLY A 81 8.06 -19.14 17.57
CA GLY A 81 7.35 -18.40 18.64
C GLY A 81 6.04 -17.73 18.22
N ALA A 82 5.74 -17.67 16.94
CA ALA A 82 4.52 -17.05 16.41
C ALA A 82 3.32 -17.98 16.54
N ILE A 83 2.21 -17.47 17.07
CA ILE A 83 0.96 -18.21 17.29
C ILE A 83 -0.20 -17.54 16.56
N PRO A 84 -1.07 -18.31 15.87
CA PRO A 84 -2.30 -17.79 15.31
C PRO A 84 -3.31 -17.48 16.44
N LEU A 85 -3.97 -16.31 16.35
CA LEU A 85 -4.96 -15.89 17.33
C LEU A 85 -6.39 -16.05 16.81
N THR A 86 -6.59 -15.99 15.51
CA THR A 86 -7.93 -16.15 14.90
C THR A 86 -7.87 -17.20 13.81
N ALA A 87 -9.01 -17.90 13.61
CA ALA A 87 -9.19 -18.77 12.48
C ALA A 87 -9.26 -17.94 11.17
N PRO A 88 -8.84 -18.50 10.02
CA PRO A 88 -9.07 -17.88 8.72
C PRO A 88 -10.56 -17.78 8.40
N GLY A 89 -10.93 -16.91 7.47
CA GLY A 89 -12.30 -16.76 6.95
C GLY A 89 -13.08 -15.55 7.45
N TYR A 90 -12.62 -14.87 8.50
CA TYR A 90 -13.27 -13.65 9.01
C TYR A 90 -12.51 -12.34 8.69
N SER A 91 -11.37 -12.43 8.09
CA SER A 91 -10.53 -11.32 7.59
C SER A 91 -10.44 -10.13 8.57
N PRO A 92 -9.91 -10.35 9.79
CA PRO A 92 -9.73 -9.28 10.77
C PRO A 92 -8.80 -8.19 10.22
N SER A 93 -9.14 -6.93 10.52
CA SER A 93 -8.34 -5.75 10.18
C SER A 93 -8.23 -4.81 11.37
N GLU A 94 -7.41 -3.76 11.26
CA GLU A 94 -7.27 -2.71 12.27
C GLU A 94 -7.07 -3.24 13.69
N ALA A 95 -6.15 -4.20 13.84
CA ALA A 95 -5.82 -4.73 15.19
C ALA A 95 -5.31 -3.62 16.13
N ARG A 96 -5.77 -3.61 17.37
CA ARG A 96 -5.35 -2.66 18.42
C ARG A 96 -5.33 -3.37 19.77
N TRP A 97 -4.29 -3.12 20.56
CA TRP A 97 -4.28 -3.54 21.96
C TRP A 97 -5.14 -2.61 22.83
N SER A 98 -5.90 -3.16 23.77
CA SER A 98 -6.40 -2.33 24.87
C SER A 98 -5.23 -1.79 25.70
N PRO A 99 -5.34 -0.58 26.29
CA PRO A 99 -4.22 0.04 27.02
C PRO A 99 -3.68 -0.80 28.20
N ASP A 100 -4.53 -1.64 28.81
CA ASP A 100 -4.14 -2.59 29.86
C ASP A 100 -3.48 -3.88 29.32
N GLY A 101 -3.39 -4.03 27.98
CA GLY A 101 -2.84 -5.20 27.32
C GLY A 101 -3.65 -6.48 27.45
N ARG A 102 -4.86 -6.41 28.01
CA ARG A 102 -5.72 -7.57 28.21
C ARG A 102 -6.38 -8.05 26.92
N TYR A 103 -6.86 -7.12 26.12
CA TYR A 103 -7.59 -7.42 24.90
C TYR A 103 -6.78 -7.03 23.66
N LEU A 104 -6.85 -7.88 22.63
CA LEU A 104 -6.56 -7.51 21.27
C LEU A 104 -7.88 -7.33 20.55
N SER A 105 -8.20 -6.10 20.17
CA SER A 105 -9.40 -5.76 19.42
C SER A 105 -9.09 -5.65 17.92
N PHE A 106 -10.12 -5.79 17.10
CA PHE A 106 -10.00 -5.73 15.63
C PHE A 106 -11.37 -5.50 14.99
N LEU A 107 -11.38 -4.99 13.77
CA LEU A 107 -12.56 -4.94 12.93
C LEU A 107 -12.76 -6.28 12.22
N ALA A 108 -13.99 -6.78 12.23
CA ALA A 108 -14.37 -7.94 11.42
C ALA A 108 -15.86 -7.97 11.13
N THR A 109 -16.20 -8.51 9.95
CA THR A 109 -17.57 -8.85 9.57
C THR A 109 -17.78 -10.33 9.88
N ARG A 110 -18.42 -10.63 11.01
CA ARG A 110 -18.67 -12.00 11.48
C ARG A 110 -20.15 -12.21 11.72
N PRO A 111 -20.70 -13.40 11.42
CA PRO A 111 -22.02 -13.77 11.90
C PRO A 111 -22.05 -13.69 13.44
N ARG A 112 -23.14 -13.18 13.99
CA ARG A 112 -23.37 -13.28 15.44
C ARG A 112 -23.52 -14.76 15.80
N GLY A 113 -23.03 -15.15 16.96
CA GLY A 113 -23.09 -16.55 17.43
C GLY A 113 -24.53 -17.09 17.49
N PRO A 114 -24.72 -18.43 17.67
CA PRO A 114 -26.02 -19.04 17.78
C PRO A 114 -26.87 -18.37 18.86
N GLY A 115 -28.08 -17.92 18.49
CA GLY A 115 -29.02 -17.23 19.40
C GLY A 115 -29.02 -15.71 19.34
N ALA A 116 -28.17 -15.07 18.53
CA ALA A 116 -28.28 -13.64 18.29
C ALA A 116 -29.49 -13.34 17.37
N ALA A 117 -30.25 -12.28 17.69
CA ALA A 117 -31.32 -11.81 16.84
C ALA A 117 -30.76 -11.44 15.44
N PRO A 118 -31.43 -11.79 14.34
CA PRO A 118 -31.00 -11.37 13.00
C PRO A 118 -30.97 -9.85 12.93
N ASP A 119 -29.94 -9.30 12.25
CA ASP A 119 -29.94 -7.87 11.90
C ASP A 119 -31.16 -7.55 11.03
N SER A 120 -31.74 -6.38 11.23
CA SER A 120 -32.89 -5.90 10.44
C SER A 120 -32.64 -5.83 8.93
N THR A 121 -31.38 -5.95 8.50
CA THR A 121 -30.92 -5.91 7.11
C THR A 121 -30.47 -7.27 6.55
N GLY A 122 -30.39 -8.33 7.40
CA GLY A 122 -30.03 -9.68 6.98
C GLY A 122 -28.55 -9.95 6.73
N GLU A 123 -27.70 -8.94 6.58
CA GLU A 123 -26.26 -9.12 6.36
C GLU A 123 -25.44 -8.60 7.56
N PRO A 124 -24.43 -9.38 8.01
CA PRO A 124 -23.57 -8.94 9.10
C PRO A 124 -22.76 -7.69 8.67
N LYS A 125 -22.67 -6.71 9.60
CA LYS A 125 -21.89 -5.49 9.44
C LYS A 125 -20.57 -5.60 10.21
N THR A 126 -19.56 -4.85 9.73
CA THR A 126 -18.28 -4.76 10.41
C THR A 126 -18.45 -4.20 11.82
N GLN A 127 -17.88 -4.87 12.81
CA GLN A 127 -17.93 -4.48 14.22
C GLN A 127 -16.53 -4.52 14.82
N VAL A 128 -16.36 -3.83 15.96
CA VAL A 128 -15.17 -4.02 16.80
C VAL A 128 -15.34 -5.31 17.60
N TRP A 129 -14.42 -6.22 17.45
CA TRP A 129 -14.33 -7.48 18.19
C TRP A 129 -13.15 -7.43 19.17
N ALA A 130 -13.21 -8.15 20.25
CA ALA A 130 -12.12 -8.29 21.21
C ALA A 130 -11.83 -9.74 21.52
N LEU A 131 -10.57 -10.10 21.49
CA LEU A 131 -10.01 -11.37 21.92
C LEU A 131 -9.30 -11.16 23.27
N ASP A 132 -9.67 -11.90 24.31
CA ASP A 132 -8.94 -11.88 25.59
C ASP A 132 -7.60 -12.62 25.39
N ARG A 133 -6.49 -11.98 25.73
CA ARG A 133 -5.14 -12.56 25.57
C ARG A 133 -4.96 -13.86 26.36
N ARG A 134 -5.76 -14.08 27.40
CA ARG A 134 -5.74 -15.30 28.23
C ARG A 134 -6.40 -16.50 27.56
N GLY A 135 -7.07 -16.31 26.40
CA GLY A 135 -7.75 -17.33 25.62
C GLY A 135 -9.25 -17.13 25.52
N GLY A 136 -9.91 -18.03 24.80
CA GLY A 136 -11.33 -18.00 24.51
C GLY A 136 -11.65 -17.48 23.12
N GLU A 137 -12.94 -17.40 22.79
CA GLU A 137 -13.46 -16.87 21.52
C GLU A 137 -13.49 -15.34 21.53
N ALA A 138 -13.24 -14.73 20.37
CA ALA A 138 -13.44 -13.30 20.19
C ALA A 138 -14.92 -12.95 20.34
N ARG A 139 -15.23 -11.88 21.07
CA ARG A 139 -16.58 -11.37 21.27
C ARG A 139 -16.74 -9.98 20.66
N PRO A 140 -17.93 -9.64 20.13
CA PRO A 140 -18.19 -8.29 19.66
C PRO A 140 -18.22 -7.33 20.86
N LEU A 141 -17.52 -6.20 20.72
CA LEU A 141 -17.63 -5.07 21.65
C LEU A 141 -18.75 -4.13 21.24
N THR A 142 -18.99 -3.99 19.91
CA THR A 142 -19.96 -3.06 19.36
C THR A 142 -21.10 -3.78 18.66
N HIS A 143 -22.25 -3.10 18.58
CA HIS A 143 -23.45 -3.55 17.87
C HIS A 143 -24.07 -2.40 17.07
N VAL A 144 -23.21 -1.70 16.30
CA VAL A 144 -23.62 -0.57 15.46
C VAL A 144 -24.37 -1.08 14.25
N PRO A 145 -25.63 -0.66 14.00
CA PRO A 145 -26.42 -1.16 12.86
C PRO A 145 -25.79 -0.88 11.50
N GLN A 146 -25.09 0.26 11.35
CA GLN A 146 -24.41 0.66 10.14
C GLN A 146 -23.10 -0.10 9.91
N GLY A 147 -22.49 -0.56 11.00
CA GLY A 147 -21.11 -1.02 11.05
C GLY A 147 -20.19 0.07 11.59
N VAL A 148 -18.91 -0.26 11.69
CA VAL A 148 -17.83 0.60 12.14
C VAL A 148 -16.74 0.60 11.07
N ASP A 149 -16.34 1.79 10.60
CA ASP A 149 -15.33 1.94 9.57
C ASP A 149 -13.90 2.03 10.16
N ALA A 150 -13.74 2.71 11.31
CA ALA A 150 -12.49 2.82 12.04
C ALA A 150 -12.75 2.97 13.55
N TYR A 151 -11.73 2.69 14.36
CA TYR A 151 -11.82 2.87 15.81
C TYR A 151 -10.47 3.06 16.47
N GLU A 152 -10.46 3.66 17.67
CA GLU A 152 -9.29 3.75 18.53
C GLU A 152 -9.68 3.71 20.02
N TRP A 153 -8.82 3.11 20.86
CA TRP A 153 -9.01 3.06 22.30
C TRP A 153 -8.65 4.40 22.96
N SER A 154 -9.49 4.83 23.93
CA SER A 154 -9.08 5.90 24.84
C SER A 154 -7.91 5.43 25.72
N PRO A 155 -7.04 6.33 26.19
CA PRO A 155 -5.86 5.96 26.99
C PRO A 155 -6.19 5.21 28.29
N ASP A 156 -7.37 5.44 28.88
CA ASP A 156 -7.87 4.76 30.07
C ASP A 156 -8.49 3.37 29.77
N GLY A 157 -8.66 3.01 28.50
CA GLY A 157 -9.31 1.76 28.09
C GLY A 157 -10.81 1.68 28.36
N ALA A 158 -11.43 2.75 28.82
CA ALA A 158 -12.86 2.77 29.15
C ALA A 158 -13.76 3.06 27.95
N ARG A 159 -13.23 3.68 26.90
CA ARG A 159 -13.97 4.14 25.74
C ARG A 159 -13.27 3.80 24.43
N LEU A 160 -14.04 3.82 23.34
CA LEU A 160 -13.55 3.82 21.97
C LEU A 160 -14.05 5.09 21.27
N VAL A 161 -13.25 5.70 20.41
CA VAL A 161 -13.77 6.54 19.34
C VAL A 161 -14.06 5.65 18.13
N LEU A 162 -15.21 5.83 17.51
CA LEU A 162 -15.67 5.07 16.33
C LEU A 162 -15.94 6.04 15.20
N ALA A 163 -15.50 5.71 13.99
CA ALA A 163 -15.96 6.34 12.75
C ALA A 163 -17.13 5.52 12.21
N ILE A 164 -18.29 6.15 12.03
CA ILE A 164 -19.52 5.50 11.63
C ILE A 164 -20.17 6.30 10.50
N ARG A 165 -20.51 5.62 9.40
CA ARG A 165 -21.17 6.23 8.27
C ARG A 165 -22.67 6.43 8.53
N ASP A 166 -23.21 7.53 8.06
CA ASP A 166 -24.65 7.83 8.08
C ASP A 166 -25.50 6.77 7.37
N THR A 167 -26.77 6.76 7.69
CA THR A 167 -27.78 5.94 6.98
C THR A 167 -28.79 6.82 6.23
N LEU A 168 -29.36 6.24 5.19
CA LEU A 168 -30.45 6.89 4.47
C LEU A 168 -31.67 7.07 5.38
N ALA A 169 -32.22 8.29 5.42
CA ALA A 169 -33.35 8.65 6.28
C ALA A 169 -34.66 7.87 5.95
N ALA A 170 -34.80 7.36 4.74
CA ALA A 170 -35.99 6.59 4.35
C ALA A 170 -35.60 5.36 3.50
N PRO A 171 -36.22 4.21 3.77
CA PRO A 171 -36.02 3.03 2.94
C PRO A 171 -36.59 3.26 1.53
N TRP A 172 -35.98 2.63 0.54
CA TRP A 172 -36.50 2.63 -0.84
C TRP A 172 -37.67 1.67 -0.96
N ALA A 173 -38.82 2.20 -1.38
CA ALA A 173 -40.05 1.40 -1.54
C ALA A 173 -40.14 0.63 -2.87
N GLY A 174 -39.25 0.89 -3.83
CA GLY A 174 -39.21 0.23 -5.14
C GLY A 174 -38.66 -1.19 -5.10
N LYS A 175 -39.08 -2.02 -6.05
CA LYS A 175 -38.58 -3.41 -6.22
C LYS A 175 -37.22 -3.46 -6.91
N SER A 176 -36.90 -2.47 -7.74
CA SER A 176 -35.61 -2.34 -8.41
C SER A 176 -34.62 -1.57 -7.52
N PRO A 177 -33.28 -1.67 -7.74
CA PRO A 177 -32.32 -0.86 -7.04
C PRO A 177 -32.67 0.63 -7.10
N ARG A 178 -32.42 1.34 -5.99
CA ARG A 178 -32.68 2.79 -5.91
C ARG A 178 -31.85 3.53 -6.96
N PRO A 179 -32.44 4.43 -7.76
CA PRO A 179 -31.67 5.31 -8.65
C PRO A 179 -30.70 6.17 -7.85
N LYS A 180 -29.50 6.31 -8.36
CA LYS A 180 -28.48 7.22 -7.77
C LYS A 180 -28.71 8.62 -8.33
N VAL A 181 -28.98 9.59 -7.45
CA VAL A 181 -29.11 11.00 -7.79
C VAL A 181 -27.84 11.70 -7.31
N ILE A 182 -27.09 12.27 -8.22
CA ILE A 182 -25.78 12.85 -7.98
C ILE A 182 -25.89 14.35 -8.13
N THR A 183 -25.41 15.09 -7.12
CA THR A 183 -25.45 16.55 -7.08
C THR A 183 -24.10 17.15 -6.64
N ARG A 184 -23.08 16.31 -6.47
CA ARG A 184 -21.75 16.69 -6.03
C ARG A 184 -20.74 16.63 -7.17
N LEU A 185 -19.67 17.42 -7.10
CA LEU A 185 -18.63 17.49 -8.14
C LEU A 185 -17.79 16.19 -8.17
N GLN A 186 -17.24 15.76 -7.04
CA GLN A 186 -16.57 14.46 -6.92
C GLN A 186 -17.63 13.38 -6.70
N PHE A 187 -17.97 12.64 -7.71
CA PHE A 187 -19.14 11.74 -7.68
C PHE A 187 -18.80 10.24 -7.82
N LYS A 188 -17.53 9.92 -8.03
CA LYS A 188 -17.04 8.53 -8.14
C LYS A 188 -15.79 8.33 -7.31
N ARG A 189 -15.57 7.10 -6.88
CA ARG A 189 -14.32 6.65 -6.28
C ARG A 189 -14.11 5.17 -6.58
N ASP A 190 -12.88 4.79 -6.92
CA ASP A 190 -12.54 3.39 -7.15
C ASP A 190 -12.79 2.53 -5.90
N GLY A 191 -13.24 1.31 -6.10
CA GLY A 191 -13.64 0.40 -5.03
C GLY A 191 -14.95 0.78 -4.30
N THR A 192 -15.48 2.00 -4.49
CA THR A 192 -16.76 2.47 -3.92
C THR A 192 -17.85 2.63 -4.98
N GLY A 193 -17.48 3.08 -6.18
CA GLY A 193 -18.40 3.42 -7.26
C GLY A 193 -18.94 4.84 -7.13
N TYR A 194 -20.23 5.03 -7.46
CA TYR A 194 -20.87 6.33 -7.32
C TYR A 194 -21.03 6.73 -5.86
N LEU A 195 -20.55 7.93 -5.53
CA LEU A 195 -20.66 8.51 -4.19
C LEU A 195 -22.07 9.07 -3.96
N ASP A 196 -22.55 8.95 -2.72
CA ASP A 196 -23.79 9.54 -2.24
C ASP A 196 -23.51 10.76 -1.34
N THR A 197 -24.51 11.22 -0.62
CA THR A 197 -24.42 12.36 0.32
C THR A 197 -24.24 11.95 1.77
N LEU A 198 -24.11 10.64 2.04
CA LEU A 198 -23.88 10.13 3.39
C LEU A 198 -22.47 10.43 3.83
N ARG A 199 -22.33 10.83 5.10
CA ARG A 199 -21.07 11.21 5.71
C ARG A 199 -20.65 10.25 6.80
N THR A 200 -19.37 10.25 7.11
CA THR A 200 -18.78 9.49 8.22
C THR A 200 -18.53 10.43 9.38
N HIS A 201 -19.10 10.10 10.56
CA HIS A 201 -19.00 10.91 11.77
C HIS A 201 -18.34 10.15 12.91
N LEU A 202 -17.83 10.91 13.88
CA LEU A 202 -17.19 10.37 15.08
C LEU A 202 -18.19 10.19 16.22
N TYR A 203 -18.05 9.03 16.87
CA TYR A 203 -18.84 8.63 18.03
C TYR A 203 -17.92 8.17 19.14
N VAL A 204 -18.28 8.43 20.39
CA VAL A 204 -17.64 7.84 21.56
C VAL A 204 -18.51 6.68 22.08
N PHE A 205 -17.90 5.51 22.16
CA PHE A 205 -18.52 4.30 22.68
C PHE A 205 -17.95 3.97 24.08
N THR A 206 -18.80 3.84 25.09
CA THR A 206 -18.40 3.46 26.45
C THR A 206 -18.45 1.94 26.60
N VAL A 207 -17.30 1.31 26.80
CA VAL A 207 -17.17 -0.17 26.77
C VAL A 207 -18.03 -0.86 27.85
N ALA A 208 -18.09 -0.31 29.07
CA ALA A 208 -18.80 -0.93 30.20
C ALA A 208 -20.33 -0.92 30.01
N SER A 209 -20.91 0.15 29.48
CA SER A 209 -22.35 0.33 29.32
C SER A 209 -22.89 0.02 27.94
N GLY A 210 -22.02 -0.02 26.93
CA GLY A 210 -22.43 -0.09 25.53
C GLY A 210 -23.05 1.22 25.00
N ALA A 211 -22.96 2.33 25.74
CA ALA A 211 -23.50 3.62 25.32
C ALA A 211 -22.69 4.19 24.16
N LEU A 212 -23.40 4.64 23.13
CA LEU A 212 -22.85 5.26 21.93
C LEU A 212 -23.31 6.72 21.86
N THR A 213 -22.38 7.66 21.78
CA THR A 213 -22.65 9.10 21.76
C THR A 213 -21.97 9.71 20.53
N GLN A 214 -22.76 10.34 19.66
CA GLN A 214 -22.25 11.10 18.51
C GLN A 214 -21.58 12.39 19.01
N ILE A 215 -20.35 12.68 18.53
CA ILE A 215 -19.58 13.86 18.93
C ILE A 215 -19.29 14.83 17.75
N THR A 216 -19.44 14.38 16.52
CA THR A 216 -19.36 15.24 15.32
C THR A 216 -20.60 15.03 14.46
N SER A 217 -20.95 16.02 13.65
CA SER A 217 -22.08 15.99 12.73
C SER A 217 -21.92 17.04 11.62
N GLY A 218 -22.74 16.97 10.59
CA GLY A 218 -22.75 17.97 9.52
C GLY A 218 -22.66 17.34 8.13
N THR A 219 -22.17 18.10 7.16
CA THR A 219 -22.06 17.69 5.75
C THR A 219 -20.64 17.28 5.35
N TYR A 220 -19.81 16.96 6.32
CA TYR A 220 -18.39 16.66 6.17
C TYR A 220 -18.10 15.21 6.59
N ASP A 221 -17.05 14.63 6.02
CA ASP A 221 -16.52 13.37 6.47
C ASP A 221 -15.42 13.62 7.53
N GLU A 222 -15.32 12.76 8.53
CA GLU A 222 -14.26 12.74 9.52
C GLU A 222 -13.50 11.41 9.44
N SER A 223 -12.15 11.50 9.51
CA SER A 223 -11.23 10.37 9.49
C SER A 223 -10.09 10.53 10.49
N ASP A 224 -9.26 9.50 10.61
CA ASP A 224 -8.02 9.47 11.39
C ASP A 224 -8.17 9.99 12.84
N PRO A 225 -9.15 9.50 13.61
CA PRO A 225 -9.33 9.96 14.98
C PRO A 225 -8.16 9.53 15.87
N ALA A 226 -7.65 10.46 16.68
CA ALA A 226 -6.57 10.23 17.64
C ALA A 226 -6.91 10.81 19.01
N TRP A 227 -6.88 10.00 20.07
CA TRP A 227 -7.12 10.45 21.43
C TRP A 227 -5.98 11.29 21.98
N SER A 228 -6.30 12.37 22.70
CA SER A 228 -5.33 13.06 23.55
C SER A 228 -4.86 12.14 24.69
N PRO A 229 -3.61 12.30 25.17
CA PRO A 229 -3.07 11.44 26.24
C PRO A 229 -3.88 11.47 27.55
N ASP A 230 -4.60 12.57 27.82
CA ASP A 230 -5.49 12.71 28.98
C ASP A 230 -6.91 12.15 28.75
N GLY A 231 -7.23 11.71 27.52
CA GLY A 231 -8.52 11.14 27.15
C GLY A 231 -9.69 12.12 27.11
N HIS A 232 -9.44 13.44 27.11
CA HIS A 232 -10.48 14.47 27.09
C HIS A 232 -10.79 15.03 25.70
N SER A 233 -9.89 14.89 24.75
CA SER A 233 -10.03 15.40 23.39
C SER A 233 -9.70 14.34 22.33
N ILE A 234 -10.24 14.54 21.13
CA ILE A 234 -9.97 13.71 19.97
C ILE A 234 -9.54 14.67 18.83
N ALA A 235 -8.35 14.44 18.28
CA ALA A 235 -7.92 15.04 17.02
C ALA A 235 -8.44 14.19 15.86
N PHE A 236 -8.75 14.80 14.74
CA PHE A 236 -9.24 14.11 13.55
C PHE A 236 -8.99 14.95 12.30
N VAL A 237 -9.16 14.32 11.15
CA VAL A 237 -9.02 14.93 9.82
C VAL A 237 -10.39 15.20 9.21
N SER A 238 -10.61 16.39 8.65
CA SER A 238 -11.84 16.71 7.95
C SER A 238 -11.61 17.85 6.95
N ASP A 239 -12.19 17.76 5.75
CA ASP A 239 -12.32 18.89 4.84
C ASP A 239 -13.65 19.58 5.11
N ARG A 240 -13.58 20.81 5.65
CA ARG A 240 -14.74 21.67 5.93
C ARG A 240 -14.70 22.95 5.14
N SER A 241 -14.04 22.94 3.99
CA SER A 241 -14.10 24.02 3.00
C SER A 241 -15.52 24.19 2.45
N SER A 242 -15.75 25.26 1.74
CA SER A 242 -17.09 25.53 1.13
C SER A 242 -17.47 24.52 0.05
N ASP A 243 -16.50 23.91 -0.61
CA ASP A 243 -16.69 22.85 -1.61
C ASP A 243 -15.60 21.79 -1.47
N PRO A 244 -15.79 20.79 -0.59
CA PRO A 244 -14.81 19.72 -0.36
C PRO A 244 -14.54 18.83 -1.59
N ASP A 245 -15.44 18.86 -2.58
CA ASP A 245 -15.27 18.09 -3.81
C ASP A 245 -14.34 18.78 -4.83
N ALA A 246 -14.09 20.09 -4.66
CA ALA A 246 -13.28 20.90 -5.58
C ALA A 246 -11.81 21.05 -5.15
N ASN A 247 -11.40 20.37 -4.09
CA ASN A 247 -10.05 20.50 -3.53
C ASN A 247 -9.67 19.25 -2.72
N HIS A 248 -8.41 19.22 -2.24
CA HIS A 248 -7.90 18.18 -1.32
C HIS A 248 -7.48 18.82 0.02
N ASN A 249 -8.17 19.85 0.47
CA ASN A 249 -7.83 20.64 1.65
C ASN A 249 -8.40 20.01 2.93
N THR A 250 -7.83 18.91 3.37
CA THR A 250 -8.11 18.37 4.69
C THR A 250 -7.30 19.09 5.77
N ASP A 251 -7.93 19.34 6.93
CA ASP A 251 -7.30 19.98 8.08
C ASP A 251 -7.37 19.10 9.32
N ILE A 252 -6.49 19.40 10.30
CA ILE A 252 -6.55 18.82 11.63
C ILE A 252 -7.53 19.59 12.50
N TRP A 253 -8.50 18.88 13.03
CA TRP A 253 -9.53 19.38 13.94
C TRP A 253 -9.42 18.72 15.30
N VAL A 254 -9.92 19.37 16.33
CA VAL A 254 -10.04 18.81 17.71
C VAL A 254 -11.44 18.99 18.24
N VAL A 255 -11.99 17.93 18.82
CA VAL A 255 -13.29 17.92 19.50
C VAL A 255 -13.15 17.38 20.92
N ALA A 256 -13.95 17.89 21.85
CA ALA A 256 -14.03 17.33 23.20
C ALA A 256 -14.73 15.96 23.16
N ALA A 257 -14.19 14.96 23.84
CA ALA A 257 -14.70 13.59 23.84
C ALA A 257 -16.09 13.45 24.51
N ASP A 258 -16.52 14.45 25.30
CA ASP A 258 -17.84 14.54 25.95
C ASP A 258 -18.81 15.50 25.21
N SER A 259 -18.50 15.91 23.97
CA SER A 259 -19.33 16.82 23.16
C SER A 259 -20.58 16.15 22.59
N ALA A 260 -21.46 15.64 23.46
CA ALA A 260 -22.69 14.97 23.06
C ALA A 260 -23.54 15.84 22.14
N GLY A 261 -23.99 15.27 21.01
CA GLY A 261 -24.87 15.94 20.04
C GLY A 261 -24.27 17.21 19.40
N GLY A 262 -22.94 17.36 19.41
CA GLY A 262 -22.26 18.55 18.87
C GLY A 262 -22.39 19.80 19.75
N ALA A 263 -22.66 19.64 21.04
CA ALA A 263 -22.84 20.73 22.01
C ALA A 263 -21.64 21.69 22.07
N ARG A 264 -20.44 21.18 21.75
CA ARG A 264 -19.23 21.98 21.54
C ARG A 264 -18.69 21.67 20.13
N PRO A 265 -18.75 22.66 19.22
CA PRO A 265 -18.27 22.41 17.84
C PRO A 265 -16.78 22.07 17.83
N PRO A 266 -16.33 21.24 16.89
CA PRO A 266 -14.92 21.01 16.65
C PRO A 266 -14.17 22.31 16.37
N ARG A 267 -12.93 22.38 16.84
CA ARG A 267 -12.03 23.51 16.61
C ARG A 267 -10.95 23.13 15.58
N GLN A 268 -10.82 23.93 14.56
CA GLN A 268 -9.79 23.80 13.54
C GLN A 268 -8.42 24.17 14.14
N LEU A 269 -7.39 23.37 13.86
CA LEU A 269 -6.02 23.63 14.29
C LEU A 269 -5.12 24.07 13.14
N THR A 270 -5.33 23.54 11.95
CA THR A 270 -4.53 23.86 10.78
C THR A 270 -5.40 24.50 9.71
N THR A 271 -4.81 25.29 8.83
CA THR A 271 -5.51 26.13 7.84
C THR A 271 -4.69 26.31 6.57
N ASN A 272 -3.69 25.48 6.30
CA ASN A 272 -2.99 25.56 5.02
C ASN A 272 -3.91 25.08 3.87
N PRO A 273 -3.66 25.49 2.64
CA PRO A 273 -4.54 25.18 1.52
C PRO A 273 -4.40 23.72 1.01
N GLY A 274 -3.45 22.96 1.51
CA GLY A 274 -3.23 21.56 1.14
C GLY A 274 -3.72 20.57 2.20
N SER A 275 -3.48 19.31 1.96
CA SER A 275 -3.90 18.21 2.83
C SER A 275 -3.06 18.10 4.10
N ASP A 276 -3.74 18.07 5.26
CA ASP A 276 -3.16 17.75 6.57
C ASP A 276 -3.76 16.45 7.08
N GLU A 277 -2.92 15.46 7.40
CA GLU A 277 -3.33 14.07 7.67
C GLU A 277 -2.51 13.44 8.81
N SER A 278 -2.98 12.27 9.30
CA SER A 278 -2.26 11.41 10.25
C SER A 278 -1.85 12.14 11.55
N PRO A 279 -2.78 12.74 12.30
CA PRO A 279 -2.47 13.45 13.55
C PRO A 279 -1.97 12.52 14.65
N GLY A 280 -0.84 12.87 15.28
CA GLY A 280 -0.27 12.18 16.43
C GLY A 280 -0.03 13.14 17.60
N TRP A 281 -0.60 12.86 18.78
CA TRP A 281 -0.41 13.70 19.95
C TRP A 281 0.98 13.57 20.56
N SER A 282 1.55 14.68 21.01
CA SER A 282 2.73 14.66 21.88
C SER A 282 2.37 14.02 23.23
N PRO A 283 3.30 13.33 23.91
CA PRO A 283 3.02 12.68 25.19
C PRO A 283 2.51 13.62 26.29
N ASP A 284 2.86 14.90 26.22
CA ASP A 284 2.40 15.94 27.17
C ASP A 284 1.07 16.58 26.78
N GLY A 285 0.47 16.16 25.64
CA GLY A 285 -0.82 16.63 25.15
C GLY A 285 -0.83 18.07 24.62
N LYS A 286 0.35 18.73 24.44
CA LYS A 286 0.40 20.15 24.07
C LYS A 286 0.55 20.40 22.58
N SER A 287 0.94 19.37 21.81
CA SER A 287 1.19 19.49 20.36
C SER A 287 0.65 18.28 19.61
N ILE A 288 0.41 18.49 18.33
CA ILE A 288 0.07 17.43 17.36
C ILE A 288 1.09 17.47 16.25
N VAL A 289 1.72 16.32 15.99
CA VAL A 289 2.50 16.06 14.77
C VAL A 289 1.56 15.57 13.69
N TYR A 290 1.80 15.91 12.45
CA TYR A 290 0.97 15.51 11.31
C TYR A 290 1.77 15.57 10.00
N ILE A 291 1.23 14.98 8.95
CA ILE A 291 1.75 15.07 7.59
C ILE A 291 1.01 16.18 6.88
N THR A 292 1.73 17.04 6.16
CA THR A 292 1.16 18.19 5.44
C THR A 292 1.65 18.26 4.01
N ASP A 293 0.75 18.69 3.12
CA ASP A 293 1.07 19.17 1.79
C ASP A 293 0.95 20.71 1.81
N VAL A 294 2.04 21.38 1.50
CA VAL A 294 2.07 22.87 1.51
C VAL A 294 1.99 23.47 0.12
N GLU A 295 1.94 22.65 -0.93
CA GLU A 295 1.90 23.05 -2.33
C GLU A 295 0.79 22.37 -3.13
N PRO A 296 -0.50 22.57 -2.76
CA PRO A 296 -1.63 21.85 -3.36
C PRO A 296 -1.80 22.10 -4.86
N ASP A 297 -1.23 23.19 -5.39
CA ASP A 297 -1.33 23.52 -6.81
C ASP A 297 -0.54 22.58 -7.72
N ILE A 298 0.39 21.82 -7.15
CA ILE A 298 1.14 20.79 -7.89
C ILE A 298 0.68 19.37 -7.55
N ILE A 299 -0.50 19.26 -6.94
CA ILE A 299 -1.18 17.99 -6.62
C ILE A 299 -0.25 16.97 -5.95
N TYR A 300 -0.28 15.70 -6.33
CA TYR A 300 0.54 14.63 -5.77
C TYR A 300 2.05 14.73 -6.08
N TYR A 301 2.50 15.70 -6.91
CA TYR A 301 3.93 15.92 -7.17
C TYR A 301 4.65 16.65 -6.03
N ALA A 302 3.91 17.33 -5.16
CA ALA A 302 4.46 17.95 -3.95
C ALA A 302 5.05 16.91 -3.00
N THR A 303 6.16 17.26 -2.34
CA THR A 303 6.69 16.40 -1.28
C THR A 303 5.89 16.59 0.02
N ARG A 304 5.42 15.48 0.58
CA ARG A 304 4.71 15.45 1.86
C ARG A 304 5.68 15.69 3.00
N GLN A 305 5.35 16.61 3.90
CA GLN A 305 6.22 17.09 4.95
C GLN A 305 5.68 16.76 6.34
N LEU A 306 6.59 16.67 7.30
CA LEU A 306 6.27 16.54 8.72
C LEU A 306 6.09 17.93 9.32
N ALA A 307 4.97 18.15 9.99
CA ALA A 307 4.67 19.39 10.67
C ALA A 307 4.25 19.18 12.12
N LEU A 308 4.39 20.23 12.94
CA LEU A 308 4.00 20.26 14.34
C LEU A 308 3.17 21.51 14.63
N VAL A 309 2.00 21.33 15.23
CA VAL A 309 1.12 22.43 15.64
C VAL A 309 0.83 22.36 17.15
N SER A 310 0.77 23.53 17.83
CA SER A 310 0.33 23.61 19.20
C SER A 310 -1.18 23.38 19.32
N VAL A 311 -1.62 22.61 20.29
CA VAL A 311 -3.06 22.44 20.59
C VAL A 311 -3.72 23.75 21.04
N ALA A 312 -2.96 24.69 21.58
CA ALA A 312 -3.46 26.04 21.88
C ALA A 312 -3.70 26.89 20.62
N GLY A 313 -3.27 26.43 19.46
CA GLY A 313 -3.30 27.15 18.19
C GLY A 313 -1.98 27.85 17.89
N GLY A 314 -1.93 28.60 16.78
CA GLY A 314 -0.75 29.30 16.28
C GLY A 314 -0.24 28.70 14.96
N ALA A 315 0.80 29.31 14.39
CA ALA A 315 1.36 28.85 13.13
C ALA A 315 2.05 27.49 13.27
N PRO A 316 1.76 26.52 12.38
CA PRO A 316 2.47 25.26 12.35
C PRO A 316 3.96 25.44 12.05
N ARG A 317 4.77 24.53 12.55
CA ARG A 317 6.19 24.45 12.24
C ARG A 317 6.48 23.24 11.36
N LEU A 318 6.98 23.49 10.16
CA LEU A 318 7.46 22.45 9.25
C LEU A 318 8.81 21.91 9.74
N LEU A 319 8.88 20.62 10.01
CA LEU A 319 10.09 19.96 10.56
C LEU A 319 11.01 19.43 9.47
N THR A 320 10.47 19.07 8.31
CA THR A 320 11.22 18.43 7.22
C THR A 320 11.28 19.28 5.93
N ARG A 321 11.06 20.58 6.03
CA ARG A 321 11.01 21.50 4.86
C ARG A 321 12.23 21.40 3.95
N THR A 322 13.41 21.17 4.51
CA THR A 322 14.67 21.11 3.76
C THR A 322 15.04 19.70 3.32
N LEU A 323 14.24 18.71 3.67
CA LEU A 323 14.52 17.31 3.35
C LEU A 323 14.22 16.96 1.90
N ASP A 324 13.19 17.59 1.34
CA ASP A 324 12.69 17.36 -0.03
C ASP A 324 12.47 15.87 -0.35
N ARG A 325 11.80 15.18 0.57
CA ARG A 325 11.45 13.75 0.49
C ARG A 325 10.07 13.52 1.10
N ASN A 326 9.35 12.53 0.58
CA ASN A 326 8.09 12.11 1.19
C ASN A 326 8.32 11.46 2.55
N VAL A 327 7.51 11.85 3.52
CA VAL A 327 7.49 11.29 4.86
C VAL A 327 6.10 10.76 5.20
N GLY A 328 6.01 9.81 6.15
CA GLY A 328 4.74 9.19 6.54
C GLY A 328 4.77 8.58 7.94
N ASP A 329 3.60 8.17 8.45
CA ASP A 329 3.40 7.46 9.73
C ASP A 329 4.14 8.11 10.92
N PRO A 330 3.89 9.40 11.26
CA PRO A 330 4.62 10.10 12.31
C PRO A 330 4.23 9.59 13.71
N GLN A 331 5.21 9.32 14.56
CA GLN A 331 5.01 8.85 15.92
C GLN A 331 5.97 9.53 16.89
N PHE A 332 5.45 10.10 17.97
CA PHE A 332 6.31 10.57 19.07
C PHE A 332 6.98 9.39 19.79
N ALA A 333 8.24 9.56 20.13
CA ALA A 333 8.86 8.78 21.19
C ALA A 333 8.09 9.03 22.51
N ARG A 334 8.01 8.01 23.37
CA ARG A 334 7.21 8.07 24.62
C ARG A 334 7.63 9.21 25.56
N ASP A 335 8.91 9.55 25.55
CA ASP A 335 9.48 10.64 26.35
C ASP A 335 9.35 12.02 25.69
N GLY A 336 8.76 12.09 24.49
CA GLY A 336 8.62 13.29 23.71
C GLY A 336 9.92 13.85 23.09
N SER A 337 11.04 13.15 23.24
CA SER A 337 12.37 13.63 22.79
C SER A 337 12.57 13.62 21.29
N ALA A 338 11.81 12.80 20.57
CA ALA A 338 11.92 12.63 19.12
C ALA A 338 10.57 12.30 18.48
N ILE A 339 10.47 12.58 17.19
CA ILE A 339 9.40 12.15 16.30
C ILE A 339 10.03 11.19 15.31
N TRP A 340 9.48 9.98 15.22
CA TRP A 340 9.87 8.94 14.28
C TRP A 340 8.90 8.94 13.11
N PHE A 341 9.38 8.62 11.90
CA PHE A 341 8.57 8.63 10.69
C PHE A 341 9.19 7.76 9.59
N LEU A 342 8.36 7.35 8.62
CA LEU A 342 8.81 6.71 7.39
C LEU A 342 9.38 7.78 6.44
N LEU A 343 10.42 7.43 5.69
CA LEU A 343 11.11 8.31 4.77
C LEU A 343 11.43 7.59 3.46
N GLU A 344 10.89 8.06 2.35
CA GLU A 344 11.24 7.58 1.02
C GLU A 344 12.51 8.25 0.51
N ASP A 345 13.50 7.48 0.07
CA ASP A 345 14.73 8.02 -0.49
C ASP A 345 15.44 7.05 -1.45
N HIS A 346 15.53 7.41 -2.73
CA HIS A 346 16.34 6.68 -3.73
C HIS A 346 16.11 5.16 -3.76
N GLY A 347 14.86 4.71 -3.89
CA GLY A 347 14.53 3.27 -3.93
C GLY A 347 14.68 2.54 -2.59
N GLU A 348 14.76 3.28 -1.51
CA GLU A 348 14.71 2.80 -0.13
C GLU A 348 13.48 3.40 0.58
N GLN A 349 13.00 2.71 1.60
CA GLN A 349 12.07 3.29 2.56
C GLN A 349 12.62 3.07 3.94
N ASP A 350 13.14 4.15 4.51
CA ASP A 350 13.82 4.20 5.80
C ASP A 350 12.85 4.46 6.95
N ILE A 351 13.30 4.22 8.18
CA ILE A 351 12.70 4.82 9.36
C ILE A 351 13.66 5.87 9.89
N ALA A 352 13.19 7.11 9.89
CA ALA A 352 13.92 8.27 10.34
C ALA A 352 13.38 8.81 11.67
N ARG A 353 14.15 9.66 12.33
CA ARG A 353 13.70 10.41 13.51
C ARG A 353 14.30 11.81 13.52
N ILE A 354 13.56 12.74 14.11
CA ILE A 354 13.95 14.15 14.27
C ILE A 354 13.50 14.66 15.64
N ALA A 355 14.21 15.62 16.21
CA ALA A 355 13.74 16.27 17.43
C ALA A 355 12.50 17.16 17.16
N PRO A 356 11.61 17.40 18.15
CA PRO A 356 10.43 18.25 17.94
C PRO A 356 10.76 19.70 17.55
N ASP A 357 11.99 20.17 17.76
CA ASP A 357 12.47 21.47 17.31
C ASP A 357 12.95 21.48 15.83
N GLY A 358 12.93 20.32 15.15
CA GLY A 358 13.39 20.16 13.78
C GLY A 358 14.87 19.85 13.63
N SER A 359 15.61 19.71 14.74
CA SER A 359 17.04 19.38 14.71
C SER A 359 17.30 17.87 14.78
N GLY A 360 18.53 17.45 14.52
CA GLY A 360 19.01 16.10 14.80
C GLY A 360 18.39 15.00 13.96
N LEU A 361 18.06 15.27 12.70
CA LEU A 361 17.58 14.24 11.77
C LEU A 361 18.59 13.08 11.68
N THR A 362 18.12 11.88 11.93
CA THR A 362 18.89 10.63 11.78
C THR A 362 18.03 9.56 11.13
N ARG A 363 18.67 8.53 10.55
CA ARG A 363 18.01 7.37 9.92
C ARG A 363 18.44 6.09 10.64
N PRO A 364 17.82 5.72 11.77
CA PRO A 364 18.17 4.53 12.54
C PRO A 364 18.02 3.21 11.77
N ILE A 365 17.03 3.13 10.89
CA ILE A 365 16.80 1.94 10.05
C ILE A 365 16.85 2.41 8.60
N THR A 366 17.90 2.01 7.90
CA THR A 366 18.24 2.44 6.53
C THR A 366 19.02 1.34 5.79
N GLY A 367 19.18 1.48 4.49
CA GLY A 367 19.94 0.59 3.62
C GLY A 367 19.08 -0.16 2.61
N PRO A 368 19.54 -1.27 2.02
CA PRO A 368 18.84 -2.00 0.97
C PRO A 368 17.59 -2.71 1.52
N LEU A 369 16.61 -1.93 1.93
CA LEU A 369 15.34 -2.36 2.52
C LEU A 369 14.20 -1.41 2.21
N ASP A 370 12.98 -1.89 2.50
CA ASP A 370 11.75 -1.13 2.45
C ASP A 370 10.99 -1.36 3.77
N ALA A 371 10.98 -0.37 4.65
CA ALA A 371 10.24 -0.38 5.90
C ALA A 371 8.85 0.23 5.67
N SER A 372 7.81 -0.59 5.56
CA SER A 372 6.46 -0.14 5.19
C SER A 372 5.57 0.23 6.38
N ALA A 373 5.95 -0.12 7.60
CA ALA A 373 5.26 0.26 8.85
C ALA A 373 6.20 0.09 10.04
N PHE A 374 5.97 0.83 11.11
CA PHE A 374 6.67 0.62 12.37
C PHE A 374 5.81 0.97 13.57
N ARG A 375 6.20 0.51 14.76
CA ARG A 375 5.62 0.91 16.05
C ARG A 375 6.73 1.01 17.10
N LEU A 376 6.60 2.00 17.98
CA LEU A 376 7.52 2.19 19.09
C LEU A 376 6.99 1.48 20.32
N ALA A 377 7.78 0.54 20.85
CA ALA A 377 7.46 -0.15 22.10
C ALA A 377 7.73 0.75 23.32
N PRO A 378 7.03 0.53 24.43
CA PRO A 378 7.23 1.31 25.67
C PRO A 378 8.66 1.31 26.22
N ASN A 379 9.42 0.28 25.92
CA ASN A 379 10.84 0.12 26.30
C ASN A 379 11.84 0.75 25.31
N GLY A 380 11.35 1.51 24.32
CA GLY A 380 12.19 2.18 23.30
C GLY A 380 12.60 1.30 22.12
N LEU A 381 12.15 0.03 22.08
CA LEU A 381 12.37 -0.84 20.93
C LEU A 381 11.51 -0.37 19.73
N ALA A 382 12.10 -0.23 18.56
CA ALA A 382 11.32 -0.06 17.34
C ALA A 382 11.00 -1.43 16.74
N VAL A 383 9.73 -1.65 16.39
CA VAL A 383 9.23 -2.84 15.71
C VAL A 383 8.80 -2.41 14.32
N ALA A 384 9.41 -2.98 13.29
CA ALA A 384 9.23 -2.58 11.90
C ALA A 384 8.79 -3.75 11.02
N LEU A 385 7.92 -3.48 10.07
CA LEU A 385 7.62 -4.36 8.94
C LEU A 385 8.60 -4.02 7.82
N VAL A 386 9.52 -4.93 7.54
CA VAL A 386 10.60 -4.71 6.59
C VAL A 386 10.58 -5.76 5.50
N SER A 387 10.67 -5.32 4.25
CA SER A 387 10.91 -6.14 3.07
C SER A 387 12.30 -5.88 2.51
N LYS A 388 12.87 -6.89 1.82
CA LYS A 388 14.12 -6.80 1.07
C LYS A 388 13.94 -7.48 -0.28
N ALA A 389 14.89 -7.33 -1.18
CA ALA A 389 14.79 -7.92 -2.51
C ALA A 389 14.54 -9.44 -2.52
N ASP A 390 14.98 -10.14 -1.48
CA ASP A 390 14.88 -11.58 -1.28
C ASP A 390 13.99 -12.00 -0.09
N VAL A 391 13.45 -11.02 0.66
CA VAL A 391 12.60 -11.27 1.83
C VAL A 391 11.28 -10.52 1.65
N PRO A 392 10.15 -11.21 1.44
CA PRO A 392 8.82 -10.59 1.59
C PRO A 392 8.68 -9.96 2.97
N GLY A 393 7.74 -9.04 3.13
CA GLY A 393 7.57 -8.33 4.39
C GLY A 393 7.52 -9.25 5.61
N GLU A 394 8.44 -9.03 6.56
CA GLU A 394 8.53 -9.72 7.86
C GLU A 394 8.71 -8.69 8.97
N ILE A 395 8.43 -9.08 10.21
CA ILE A 395 8.59 -8.19 11.36
C ILE A 395 10.02 -8.29 11.88
N PHE A 396 10.61 -7.12 12.09
CA PHE A 396 11.94 -6.94 12.67
C PHE A 396 11.86 -6.05 13.90
N THR A 397 12.85 -6.18 14.78
CA THR A 397 13.09 -5.27 15.90
C THR A 397 14.41 -4.55 15.72
N TRP A 398 14.48 -3.31 16.21
CA TRP A 398 15.71 -2.52 16.27
C TRP A 398 15.87 -1.93 17.67
N SER A 399 17.00 -2.22 18.33
CA SER A 399 17.33 -1.82 19.71
C SER A 399 18.49 -0.82 19.79
N GLY A 400 18.85 -0.17 18.66
CA GLY A 400 19.91 0.82 18.61
C GLY A 400 21.13 0.42 17.77
N THR A 401 21.28 -0.85 17.37
CA THR A 401 22.48 -1.31 16.64
C THR A 401 22.18 -2.06 15.36
N ALA A 402 21.26 -3.03 15.37
CA ALA A 402 20.98 -3.89 14.22
C ALA A 402 19.50 -4.30 14.19
N LEU A 403 19.01 -4.56 12.98
CA LEU A 403 17.72 -5.19 12.75
C LEU A 403 17.82 -6.69 13.07
N ARG A 404 16.89 -7.19 13.89
CA ARG A 404 16.72 -8.61 14.19
C ARG A 404 15.35 -9.07 13.73
N GLN A 405 15.31 -10.08 12.88
CA GLN A 405 14.05 -10.68 12.40
C GLN A 405 13.32 -11.37 13.57
N VAL A 406 11.99 -11.19 13.62
CA VAL A 406 11.10 -11.74 14.65
C VAL A 406 10.17 -12.77 14.04
N THR A 407 9.66 -12.54 12.84
CA THR A 407 8.77 -13.46 12.13
C THR A 407 9.48 -14.10 10.95
N PHE A 408 9.12 -15.35 10.64
CA PHE A 408 9.73 -16.20 9.61
C PHE A 408 8.61 -16.86 8.80
N THR A 409 7.63 -16.04 8.41
CA THR A 409 6.35 -16.49 7.86
C THR A 409 6.52 -17.21 6.52
N ASN A 410 7.49 -16.74 5.71
CA ASN A 410 7.74 -17.24 4.37
C ASN A 410 9.01 -18.07 4.21
N ASP A 411 9.83 -18.23 5.25
CA ASP A 411 11.13 -18.88 5.17
C ASP A 411 11.05 -20.32 4.64
N SER A 412 10.05 -21.08 5.08
CA SER A 412 9.88 -22.48 4.65
C SER A 412 9.56 -22.61 3.16
N VAL A 413 8.84 -21.65 2.59
CA VAL A 413 8.52 -21.60 1.15
C VAL A 413 9.74 -21.17 0.37
N LEU A 414 10.41 -20.10 0.83
CA LEU A 414 11.56 -19.51 0.14
C LEU A 414 12.80 -20.42 0.18
N ALA A 415 12.98 -21.24 1.22
CA ALA A 415 14.09 -22.20 1.30
C ALA A 415 14.16 -23.15 0.10
N GLY A 416 13.01 -23.47 -0.52
CA GLY A 416 12.90 -24.32 -1.71
C GLY A 416 12.98 -23.57 -3.04
N ILE A 417 13.18 -22.25 -3.04
CA ILE A 417 13.09 -21.40 -4.23
C ILE A 417 14.42 -20.70 -4.49
N ARG A 418 14.87 -20.69 -5.75
CA ARG A 418 16.00 -19.89 -6.21
C ARG A 418 15.48 -18.53 -6.68
N LEU A 419 15.80 -17.49 -5.93
CA LEU A 419 15.42 -16.11 -6.26
C LEU A 419 16.43 -15.48 -7.23
N ALA A 420 15.94 -14.49 -7.98
CA ALA A 420 16.77 -13.67 -8.86
C ALA A 420 17.83 -12.90 -8.10
N ARG A 421 18.96 -12.64 -8.75
CA ARG A 421 19.92 -11.63 -8.29
C ARG A 421 19.36 -10.25 -8.61
N VAL A 422 19.37 -9.36 -7.64
CA VAL A 422 18.87 -7.98 -7.77
C VAL A 422 20.03 -7.01 -7.61
N GLU A 423 20.18 -6.10 -8.55
CA GLU A 423 21.21 -5.06 -8.54
C GLU A 423 20.55 -3.69 -8.75
N LYS A 424 20.78 -2.74 -7.82
CA LYS A 424 20.41 -1.34 -8.01
C LYS A 424 21.43 -0.70 -8.95
N VAL A 425 20.98 0.02 -9.96
CA VAL A 425 21.81 0.62 -10.99
C VAL A 425 21.48 2.10 -11.16
N THR A 426 22.50 2.87 -11.56
CA THR A 426 22.35 4.29 -11.93
C THR A 426 22.92 4.49 -13.33
N PHE A 427 22.19 5.21 -14.16
CA PHE A 427 22.58 5.51 -15.54
C PHE A 427 22.06 6.90 -15.95
N PRO A 428 22.73 7.57 -16.91
CA PRO A 428 22.28 8.86 -17.40
C PRO A 428 21.11 8.70 -18.37
N SER A 429 20.10 9.55 -18.23
CA SER A 429 19.09 9.80 -19.26
C SER A 429 19.68 10.50 -20.49
N GLN A 430 18.86 10.78 -21.50
CA GLN A 430 19.26 11.48 -22.72
C GLN A 430 19.85 12.87 -22.43
N ASP A 431 19.29 13.60 -21.48
CA ASP A 431 19.75 14.91 -21.01
C ASP A 431 20.81 14.84 -19.90
N ARG A 432 21.34 13.65 -19.61
CA ARG A 432 22.32 13.33 -18.58
C ARG A 432 21.79 13.38 -17.14
N THR A 433 20.50 13.53 -16.93
CA THR A 433 19.89 13.38 -15.60
C THR A 433 20.21 11.96 -15.09
N PRO A 434 20.73 11.80 -13.86
CA PRO A 434 20.96 10.48 -13.28
C PRO A 434 19.61 9.83 -12.96
N ILE A 435 19.40 8.63 -13.48
CA ILE A 435 18.21 7.81 -13.28
C ILE A 435 18.62 6.53 -12.57
N GLU A 436 17.81 6.11 -11.62
CA GLU A 436 18.02 4.86 -10.89
C GLU A 436 16.99 3.80 -11.26
N GLY A 437 17.35 2.57 -11.01
CA GLY A 437 16.46 1.42 -11.21
C GLY A 437 17.05 0.14 -10.65
N PHE A 438 16.36 -0.96 -10.87
CA PHE A 438 16.82 -2.28 -10.44
C PHE A 438 16.85 -3.23 -11.63
N ILE A 439 17.85 -4.10 -11.67
CA ILE A 439 17.94 -5.18 -12.65
C ILE A 439 17.86 -6.52 -11.92
N PHE A 440 16.88 -7.32 -12.33
CA PHE A 440 16.70 -8.69 -11.86
C PHE A 440 17.24 -9.63 -12.92
N THR A 441 18.12 -10.55 -12.55
CA THR A 441 18.65 -11.58 -13.44
C THR A 441 18.41 -12.97 -12.88
N PRO A 442 18.20 -13.99 -13.72
CA PRO A 442 18.13 -15.37 -13.26
C PRO A 442 19.31 -15.70 -12.33
N PRO A 443 19.11 -16.51 -11.28
CA PRO A 443 20.16 -16.78 -10.29
C PRO A 443 21.43 -17.41 -10.88
N ASP A 444 21.27 -18.15 -11.97
CA ASP A 444 22.37 -18.86 -12.64
C ASP A 444 23.05 -17.99 -13.74
N HIS A 445 22.53 -16.80 -14.02
CA HIS A 445 23.12 -15.92 -15.02
C HIS A 445 24.40 -15.26 -14.50
N GLN A 446 25.49 -15.41 -15.26
CA GLN A 446 26.80 -14.83 -14.93
C GLN A 446 27.13 -13.64 -15.82
N ARG A 447 27.88 -12.68 -15.30
CA ARG A 447 28.41 -11.56 -16.11
C ARG A 447 29.24 -12.11 -17.27
N GLY A 448 28.97 -11.61 -18.49
CA GLY A 448 29.63 -12.07 -19.72
C GLY A 448 28.99 -13.32 -20.35
N ALA A 449 27.95 -13.89 -19.77
CA ALA A 449 27.13 -14.90 -20.43
C ALA A 449 26.32 -14.28 -21.58
N ALA A 450 25.67 -15.13 -22.40
CA ALA A 450 24.83 -14.68 -23.51
C ALA A 450 23.73 -13.71 -23.02
N PRO A 451 23.47 -12.60 -23.73
CA PRO A 451 22.43 -11.66 -23.36
C PRO A 451 21.04 -12.30 -23.29
N LEU A 452 20.24 -11.89 -22.32
CA LEU A 452 18.94 -12.45 -22.00
C LEU A 452 17.79 -11.74 -22.76
N PRO A 453 16.68 -12.44 -23.05
CA PRO A 453 15.42 -11.78 -23.34
C PRO A 453 15.09 -10.88 -22.14
N THR A 454 14.68 -9.64 -22.40
CA THR A 454 14.61 -8.62 -21.35
C THR A 454 13.28 -7.90 -21.33
N LEU A 455 12.72 -7.72 -20.14
CA LEU A 455 11.47 -7.02 -19.91
C LEU A 455 11.73 -5.67 -19.23
N LEU A 456 11.31 -4.58 -19.88
CA LEU A 456 11.14 -3.29 -19.21
C LEU A 456 9.82 -3.32 -18.44
N ARG A 457 9.88 -3.18 -17.12
CA ARG A 457 8.69 -3.05 -16.27
C ARG A 457 8.63 -1.65 -15.70
N ILE A 458 7.46 -1.03 -15.85
CA ILE A 458 7.20 0.36 -15.46
C ILE A 458 6.20 0.34 -14.30
N HIS A 459 6.50 1.07 -13.21
CA HIS A 459 5.63 1.15 -12.04
C HIS A 459 4.41 2.04 -12.28
N GLY A 460 3.40 1.88 -11.44
CA GLY A 460 2.24 2.77 -11.36
C GLY A 460 2.56 4.08 -10.62
N GLY A 461 1.62 4.98 -10.54
CA GLY A 461 1.78 6.28 -9.91
C GLY A 461 1.22 7.40 -10.80
N PRO A 462 2.02 8.36 -11.29
CA PRO A 462 3.49 8.38 -11.46
C PRO A 462 4.30 8.51 -10.19
N VAL A 463 3.82 9.24 -9.17
CA VAL A 463 4.55 9.51 -7.92
C VAL A 463 4.55 8.26 -7.03
N SER A 464 5.45 7.36 -7.33
CA SER A 464 5.78 6.10 -6.65
C SER A 464 7.22 5.74 -6.99
N GLN A 465 7.75 4.63 -6.44
CA GLN A 465 9.08 4.14 -6.82
C GLN A 465 9.17 2.62 -6.75
N TYR A 466 10.03 2.03 -7.58
CA TYR A 466 10.61 0.73 -7.28
C TYR A 466 11.62 0.90 -6.15
N SER A 467 11.55 -0.01 -5.19
CA SER A 467 12.42 -0.02 -4.02
C SER A 467 13.05 -1.40 -3.81
N TRP A 468 13.81 -1.56 -2.74
CA TRP A 468 14.34 -2.85 -2.31
C TRP A 468 13.28 -3.83 -1.82
N ARG A 469 11.98 -3.50 -1.96
CA ARG A 469 10.89 -4.41 -1.62
C ARG A 469 10.92 -5.65 -2.49
N PHE A 470 10.58 -6.81 -1.89
CA PHE A 470 10.38 -8.05 -2.64
C PHE A 470 9.34 -7.85 -3.75
N ASN A 471 9.75 -8.05 -4.99
CA ASN A 471 8.90 -7.90 -6.16
C ASN A 471 8.62 -9.28 -6.77
N PHE A 472 7.48 -9.87 -6.44
CA PHE A 472 7.10 -11.20 -6.90
C PHE A 472 7.08 -11.29 -8.44
N GLU A 473 6.56 -10.29 -9.13
CA GLU A 473 6.43 -10.29 -10.59
C GLU A 473 7.81 -10.28 -11.26
N ALA A 474 8.73 -9.43 -10.80
CA ALA A 474 10.10 -9.39 -11.33
C ALA A 474 10.87 -10.68 -11.02
N GLN A 475 10.70 -11.24 -9.82
CA GLN A 475 11.25 -12.54 -9.44
C GLN A 475 10.71 -13.67 -10.33
N LEU A 476 9.40 -13.65 -10.61
CA LEU A 476 8.75 -14.64 -11.48
C LEU A 476 9.28 -14.59 -12.91
N PHE A 477 9.41 -13.40 -13.49
CA PHE A 477 9.96 -13.25 -14.83
C PHE A 477 11.43 -13.69 -14.90
N ALA A 478 12.22 -13.36 -13.89
CA ALA A 478 13.61 -13.80 -13.82
C ALA A 478 13.70 -15.33 -13.68
N ALA A 479 12.83 -15.96 -12.89
CA ALA A 479 12.74 -17.42 -12.79
C ALA A 479 12.39 -18.09 -14.11
N HIS A 480 11.71 -17.36 -15.02
CA HIS A 480 11.38 -17.80 -16.37
C HIS A 480 12.44 -17.42 -17.41
N GLY A 481 13.64 -17.00 -16.99
CA GLY A 481 14.80 -16.77 -17.86
C GLY A 481 14.85 -15.39 -18.50
N TYR A 482 14.09 -14.42 -18.03
CA TYR A 482 14.18 -13.02 -18.45
C TYR A 482 15.15 -12.23 -17.56
N ALA A 483 15.83 -11.25 -18.12
CA ALA A 483 16.26 -10.12 -17.33
C ALA A 483 15.07 -9.15 -17.18
N VAL A 484 14.92 -8.53 -16.01
CA VAL A 484 13.88 -7.51 -15.78
C VAL A 484 14.56 -6.21 -15.42
N VAL A 485 14.27 -5.17 -16.18
CA VAL A 485 14.74 -3.80 -15.94
C VAL A 485 13.56 -3.01 -15.37
N THR A 486 13.69 -2.53 -14.16
CA THR A 486 12.76 -1.61 -13.52
C THR A 486 13.44 -0.27 -13.37
N VAL A 487 12.75 0.81 -13.71
CA VAL A 487 13.31 2.16 -13.72
C VAL A 487 12.46 3.05 -12.86
N ASN A 488 13.07 3.95 -12.10
CA ASN A 488 12.40 5.08 -11.45
C ASN A 488 12.59 6.33 -12.33
N PRO A 489 11.72 6.54 -13.34
CA PRO A 489 11.84 7.69 -14.22
C PRO A 489 11.46 8.99 -13.51
N ARG A 490 11.74 10.13 -14.11
CA ARG A 490 11.15 11.40 -13.70
C ARG A 490 9.64 11.25 -13.58
N GLY A 491 9.07 11.81 -12.53
CA GLY A 491 7.72 11.52 -12.06
C GLY A 491 7.71 10.67 -10.78
N SER A 492 8.77 9.86 -10.54
CA SER A 492 8.84 9.00 -9.35
C SER A 492 9.03 9.77 -8.06
N SER A 493 8.56 9.19 -6.93
CA SER A 493 8.85 9.65 -5.57
C SER A 493 10.26 9.27 -5.11
N GLY A 494 10.71 9.84 -3.98
CA GLY A 494 12.02 9.52 -3.39
C GLY A 494 13.21 10.26 -3.98
N TYR A 495 13.02 11.15 -4.96
CA TYR A 495 14.07 11.90 -5.65
C TYR A 495 13.91 13.42 -5.53
N GLY A 496 12.93 13.88 -4.75
CA GLY A 496 12.61 15.29 -4.55
C GLY A 496 11.54 15.81 -5.51
N GLU A 497 10.97 16.99 -5.16
CA GLU A 497 9.84 17.58 -5.87
C GLU A 497 10.17 17.91 -7.32
N ALA A 498 11.34 18.49 -7.58
CA ALA A 498 11.74 18.84 -8.94
C ALA A 498 11.81 17.63 -9.88
N PHE A 499 12.16 16.44 -9.33
CA PHE A 499 12.20 15.19 -10.08
C PHE A 499 10.79 14.64 -10.33
N SER A 500 9.93 14.60 -9.31
CA SER A 500 8.54 14.16 -9.46
C SER A 500 7.77 15.09 -10.42
N ARG A 501 7.89 16.39 -10.25
CA ARG A 501 7.20 17.39 -11.07
C ARG A 501 7.73 17.53 -12.50
N ALA A 502 8.87 16.93 -12.84
CA ALA A 502 9.51 17.08 -14.14
C ALA A 502 8.66 16.64 -15.35
N ILE A 503 7.59 15.88 -15.09
CA ILE A 503 6.65 15.39 -16.11
C ILE A 503 5.29 16.11 -16.10
N TRP A 504 5.16 17.20 -15.34
CA TRP A 504 3.91 17.99 -15.25
C TRP A 504 3.40 18.38 -16.64
N ALA A 505 2.18 17.97 -16.97
CA ALA A 505 1.54 18.17 -18.29
C ALA A 505 2.43 17.77 -19.46
N ASP A 506 3.33 16.77 -19.26
CA ASP A 506 4.34 16.34 -20.25
C ASP A 506 4.61 14.81 -20.23
N TRP A 507 3.64 14.03 -19.78
CA TRP A 507 3.72 12.58 -19.72
C TRP A 507 4.11 11.97 -21.05
N GLY A 508 4.96 10.94 -21.00
CA GLY A 508 5.47 10.24 -22.18
C GLY A 508 6.64 10.93 -22.86
N ASN A 509 7.27 11.95 -22.30
CA ASN A 509 8.45 12.61 -22.85
C ASN A 509 9.72 12.33 -22.03
N LYS A 510 9.97 13.07 -20.94
CA LYS A 510 11.16 12.84 -20.11
C LYS A 510 11.16 11.47 -19.43
N ASP A 511 10.02 11.04 -18.96
CA ASP A 511 9.79 9.70 -18.40
C ASP A 511 10.04 8.59 -19.45
N TYR A 512 9.62 8.81 -20.72
CA TYR A 512 9.95 7.92 -21.83
C TYR A 512 11.46 7.85 -22.03
N ASP A 513 12.16 9.00 -22.11
CA ASP A 513 13.62 9.03 -22.29
C ASP A 513 14.34 8.26 -21.17
N ASP A 514 13.84 8.38 -19.93
CA ASP A 514 14.42 7.74 -18.76
C ASP A 514 14.27 6.21 -18.78
N VAL A 515 13.08 5.71 -19.12
CA VAL A 515 12.87 4.25 -19.18
C VAL A 515 13.62 3.64 -20.37
N MET A 516 13.73 4.36 -21.49
CA MET A 516 14.53 3.92 -22.62
C MET A 516 16.03 3.92 -22.31
N ALA A 517 16.52 4.88 -21.53
CA ALA A 517 17.92 4.90 -21.06
C ALA A 517 18.24 3.67 -20.20
N GLY A 518 17.28 3.19 -19.38
CA GLY A 518 17.43 1.94 -18.62
C GLY A 518 17.59 0.71 -19.53
N VAL A 519 16.79 0.61 -20.58
CA VAL A 519 16.93 -0.46 -21.58
C VAL A 519 18.29 -0.38 -22.26
N ASP A 520 18.70 0.81 -22.67
CA ASP A 520 20.00 1.02 -23.31
C ASP A 520 21.18 0.71 -22.40
N TYR A 521 21.04 1.01 -21.10
CA TYR A 521 22.01 0.60 -20.09
C TYR A 521 22.14 -0.93 -20.02
N ALA A 522 21.03 -1.65 -19.95
CA ALA A 522 21.03 -3.12 -19.89
C ALA A 522 21.65 -3.75 -21.15
N ILE A 523 21.41 -3.15 -22.33
CA ILE A 523 22.04 -3.60 -23.60
C ILE A 523 23.55 -3.34 -23.57
N ARG A 524 23.99 -2.13 -23.24
CA ARG A 524 25.43 -1.78 -23.17
C ARG A 524 26.18 -2.61 -22.13
N SER A 525 25.52 -2.99 -21.04
CA SER A 525 26.07 -3.86 -19.99
C SER A 525 26.15 -5.33 -20.39
N GLY A 526 25.66 -5.70 -21.58
CA GLY A 526 25.67 -7.07 -22.09
C GLY A 526 24.61 -7.96 -21.42
N ILE A 527 23.66 -7.41 -20.66
CA ILE A 527 22.58 -8.14 -19.99
C ILE A 527 21.43 -8.41 -20.96
N ALA A 528 21.00 -7.39 -21.71
CA ALA A 528 19.83 -7.44 -22.57
C ALA A 528 20.18 -7.76 -24.03
N ASP A 529 19.45 -8.69 -24.64
CA ASP A 529 19.47 -8.89 -26.09
C ASP A 529 18.57 -7.84 -26.76
N PRO A 530 19.11 -6.93 -27.59
CA PRO A 530 18.33 -5.85 -28.21
C PRO A 530 17.24 -6.34 -29.18
N ARG A 531 17.28 -7.60 -29.60
CA ARG A 531 16.27 -8.22 -30.47
C ARG A 531 15.13 -8.87 -29.71
N ARG A 532 15.25 -9.04 -28.38
CA ARG A 532 14.32 -9.77 -27.53
C ARG A 532 13.89 -8.92 -26.33
N LEU A 533 13.21 -7.80 -26.63
CA LEU A 533 12.74 -6.85 -25.63
C LEU A 533 11.22 -6.90 -25.52
N GLY A 534 10.72 -6.92 -24.29
CA GLY A 534 9.31 -6.71 -23.94
C GLY A 534 9.15 -5.47 -23.07
N VAL A 535 7.98 -4.84 -23.09
CA VAL A 535 7.64 -3.70 -22.23
C VAL A 535 6.27 -3.92 -21.62
N GLY A 536 6.03 -3.37 -20.42
CA GLY A 536 4.70 -3.39 -19.84
C GLY A 536 4.67 -2.83 -18.42
N GLY A 537 3.47 -2.46 -18.01
CA GLY A 537 3.18 -1.95 -16.68
C GLY A 537 1.69 -1.98 -16.38
N TRP A 538 1.33 -1.43 -15.23
CA TRP A 538 -0.04 -1.31 -14.75
C TRP A 538 -0.29 0.12 -14.30
N SER A 539 -1.49 0.68 -14.50
CA SER A 539 -1.81 2.06 -14.15
C SER A 539 -0.93 3.04 -14.96
N TYR A 540 -0.31 4.01 -14.33
CA TYR A 540 0.69 4.87 -14.99
C TYR A 540 1.74 4.05 -15.76
N GLY A 541 2.16 2.87 -15.25
CA GLY A 541 3.05 1.98 -15.98
C GLY A 541 2.47 1.44 -17.29
N GLY A 542 1.15 1.25 -17.35
CA GLY A 542 0.41 0.96 -18.58
C GLY A 542 0.37 2.17 -19.50
N ILE A 543 0.09 3.35 -18.98
CA ILE A 543 0.06 4.64 -19.68
C ILE A 543 1.42 4.90 -20.36
N LEU A 544 2.51 4.80 -19.61
CA LEU A 544 3.84 5.02 -20.16
C LEU A 544 4.25 3.89 -21.14
N THR A 545 3.74 2.67 -20.95
CA THR A 545 3.89 1.60 -21.95
C THR A 545 3.27 2.00 -23.30
N ASP A 546 2.07 2.59 -23.29
CA ASP A 546 1.41 3.04 -24.52
C ASP A 546 2.15 4.20 -25.18
N HIS A 547 2.70 5.13 -24.39
CA HIS A 547 3.63 6.15 -24.90
C HIS A 547 4.89 5.53 -25.53
N VAL A 548 5.45 4.49 -24.94
CA VAL A 548 6.62 3.79 -25.47
C VAL A 548 6.30 3.17 -26.82
N ILE A 549 5.21 2.42 -26.97
CA ILE A 549 4.92 1.68 -28.21
C ILE A 549 4.43 2.56 -29.37
N VAL A 550 3.95 3.79 -29.10
CA VAL A 550 3.70 4.76 -30.18
C VAL A 550 4.96 5.45 -30.67
N LYS A 551 6.03 5.50 -29.85
CA LYS A 551 7.29 6.20 -30.14
C LYS A 551 8.37 5.30 -30.72
N THR A 552 8.36 3.98 -30.43
CA THR A 552 9.39 3.05 -30.89
C THR A 552 8.85 1.66 -31.20
N SER A 553 9.46 1.00 -32.17
CA SER A 553 9.18 -0.40 -32.55
C SER A 553 10.22 -1.39 -31.99
N ARG A 554 11.05 -0.99 -31.04
CA ARG A 554 12.13 -1.85 -30.47
C ARG A 554 11.59 -3.07 -29.73
N PHE A 555 10.38 -2.99 -29.17
CA PHE A 555 9.81 -4.04 -28.36
C PHE A 555 9.08 -5.09 -29.20
N ALA A 556 9.30 -6.36 -28.88
CA ALA A 556 8.67 -7.49 -29.54
C ALA A 556 7.26 -7.76 -29.00
N ALA A 557 6.99 -7.35 -27.76
CA ALA A 557 5.69 -7.43 -27.10
C ALA A 557 5.48 -6.27 -26.13
N ALA A 558 4.20 -5.90 -25.93
CA ALA A 558 3.77 -4.94 -24.92
C ALA A 558 2.63 -5.50 -24.07
N ILE A 559 2.56 -5.08 -22.82
CA ILE A 559 1.43 -5.32 -21.92
C ILE A 559 0.97 -3.98 -21.36
N SER A 560 -0.19 -3.50 -21.84
CA SER A 560 -0.86 -2.29 -21.39
C SER A 560 -1.92 -2.68 -20.39
N GLY A 561 -1.60 -2.57 -19.08
CA GLY A 561 -2.48 -2.95 -17.99
C GLY A 561 -3.13 -1.74 -17.33
N ALA A 562 -4.47 -1.72 -17.20
CA ALA A 562 -5.23 -0.63 -16.60
C ALA A 562 -4.68 0.73 -17.05
N SER A 563 -4.72 1.01 -18.35
CA SER A 563 -4.08 2.16 -18.99
C SER A 563 -5.08 3.15 -19.54
N GLU A 564 -4.67 4.41 -19.62
CA GLU A 564 -5.37 5.51 -20.25
C GLU A 564 -4.63 5.97 -21.49
N VAL A 565 -5.29 5.89 -22.61
CA VAL A 565 -4.71 6.25 -23.93
C VAL A 565 -5.32 7.50 -24.54
N LEU A 566 -6.54 7.84 -24.15
CA LEU A 566 -7.28 9.02 -24.64
C LEU A 566 -7.80 9.82 -23.45
N TYR A 567 -6.97 10.73 -22.95
CA TYR A 567 -7.19 11.40 -21.66
C TYR A 567 -8.51 12.18 -21.58
N ILE A 568 -8.95 12.80 -22.68
CA ILE A 568 -10.23 13.51 -22.70
C ILE A 568 -11.45 12.58 -22.47
N ALA A 569 -11.32 11.27 -22.77
CA ALA A 569 -12.38 10.29 -22.52
C ALA A 569 -12.47 9.91 -21.03
N ASN A 570 -11.45 10.21 -20.23
CA ASN A 570 -11.43 9.92 -18.78
C ASN A 570 -12.10 11.02 -17.96
N TYR A 571 -12.06 12.26 -18.43
CA TYR A 571 -12.66 13.37 -17.70
C TYR A 571 -14.14 13.11 -17.37
N GLY A 572 -14.44 13.03 -16.06
CA GLY A 572 -15.76 12.66 -15.56
C GLY A 572 -16.11 11.17 -15.70
N HIS A 573 -15.19 10.33 -16.19
CA HIS A 573 -15.35 8.89 -16.22
C HIS A 573 -14.51 8.18 -15.15
N ASP A 574 -13.30 8.62 -14.92
CA ASP A 574 -12.46 8.28 -13.76
C ASP A 574 -12.83 9.11 -12.52
N HIS A 575 -12.00 9.02 -11.48
CA HIS A 575 -12.17 9.78 -10.24
C HIS A 575 -11.17 10.94 -10.07
N TYR A 576 -10.36 11.25 -11.09
CA TYR A 576 -9.27 12.22 -11.02
C TYR A 576 -9.64 13.61 -11.54
N GLN A 577 -10.90 14.04 -11.45
CA GLN A 577 -11.34 15.32 -12.02
C GLN A 577 -10.50 16.51 -11.50
N TYR A 578 -10.14 16.52 -10.19
CA TYR A 578 -9.38 17.60 -9.59
C TYR A 578 -7.94 17.65 -10.14
N GLU A 579 -7.27 16.49 -10.19
CA GLU A 579 -5.91 16.34 -10.70
C GLU A 579 -5.83 16.73 -12.19
N TRP A 580 -6.77 16.23 -13.00
CA TRP A 580 -6.83 16.59 -14.41
C TRP A 580 -7.00 18.08 -14.63
N GLU A 581 -7.91 18.73 -13.89
CA GLU A 581 -8.15 20.17 -14.01
C GLU A 581 -6.95 20.99 -13.58
N LYS A 582 -6.23 20.59 -12.55
CA LYS A 582 -5.01 21.25 -12.09
C LYS A 582 -3.87 21.08 -13.08
N GLU A 583 -3.63 19.86 -13.56
CA GLU A 583 -2.46 19.55 -14.40
C GLU A 583 -2.69 19.93 -15.87
N LEU A 584 -3.84 19.58 -16.45
CA LEU A 584 -4.11 19.78 -17.87
C LEU A 584 -5.04 20.96 -18.17
N GLY A 585 -5.74 21.47 -17.15
CA GLY A 585 -6.79 22.46 -17.30
C GLY A 585 -8.11 21.86 -17.79
N LEU A 586 -9.15 22.69 -17.82
CA LEU A 586 -10.50 22.26 -18.27
C LEU A 586 -10.48 21.82 -19.74
N PRO A 587 -10.99 20.64 -20.09
CA PRO A 587 -10.89 20.08 -21.45
C PRO A 587 -11.41 21.00 -22.56
N TRP A 588 -12.50 21.74 -22.28
CA TRP A 588 -13.06 22.69 -23.24
C TRP A 588 -12.30 24.01 -23.39
N ARG A 589 -11.27 24.26 -22.52
CA ARG A 589 -10.40 25.44 -22.59
C ARG A 589 -9.00 25.08 -23.09
N THR A 590 -8.48 23.92 -22.73
CA THR A 590 -7.09 23.49 -22.97
C THR A 590 -7.02 22.21 -23.84
N ARG A 591 -7.98 21.99 -24.70
CA ARG A 591 -8.16 20.79 -25.53
C ARG A 591 -6.86 20.34 -26.20
N ALA A 592 -6.05 21.28 -26.70
CA ALA A 592 -4.80 20.95 -27.38
C ALA A 592 -3.77 20.25 -26.47
N VAL A 593 -3.79 20.49 -25.14
CA VAL A 593 -2.94 19.81 -24.17
C VAL A 593 -3.38 18.35 -24.04
N TRP A 594 -4.68 18.12 -23.84
CA TRP A 594 -5.27 16.80 -23.75
C TRP A 594 -5.01 15.94 -24.97
N GLU A 595 -5.16 16.53 -26.18
CA GLU A 595 -4.92 15.85 -27.45
C GLU A 595 -3.43 15.53 -27.64
N ARG A 596 -2.54 16.46 -27.31
CA ARG A 596 -1.09 16.28 -27.46
C ARG A 596 -0.55 15.14 -26.59
N LEU A 597 -1.07 15.01 -25.37
CA LEU A 597 -0.60 14.03 -24.40
C LEU A 597 -1.24 12.65 -24.59
N SER A 598 -2.34 12.53 -25.33
CA SER A 598 -3.04 11.25 -25.53
C SER A 598 -2.33 10.35 -26.54
N PRO A 599 -1.76 9.18 -26.14
CA PRO A 599 -1.11 8.25 -27.08
C PRO A 599 -2.04 7.78 -28.19
N PHE A 600 -3.35 7.71 -27.95
CA PHE A 600 -4.35 7.28 -28.92
C PHE A 600 -4.30 8.09 -30.22
N ASN A 601 -3.96 9.37 -30.17
CA ASN A 601 -3.86 10.23 -31.34
C ASN A 601 -2.69 9.86 -32.28
N GLN A 602 -1.85 8.91 -31.86
CA GLN A 602 -0.74 8.36 -32.63
C GLN A 602 -0.84 6.83 -32.77
N VAL A 603 -2.01 6.24 -32.51
CA VAL A 603 -2.24 4.78 -32.45
C VAL A 603 -1.82 4.05 -33.73
N GLU A 604 -1.88 4.70 -34.87
CA GLU A 604 -1.45 4.15 -36.16
C GLU A 604 0.04 3.73 -36.22
N ARG A 605 0.87 4.35 -35.34
CA ARG A 605 2.31 4.05 -35.24
C ARG A 605 2.58 2.75 -34.48
N ILE A 606 1.62 2.25 -33.72
CA ILE A 606 1.80 1.02 -32.92
C ILE A 606 1.88 -0.17 -33.88
N VAL A 607 3.02 -0.86 -33.83
CA VAL A 607 3.25 -2.12 -34.56
C VAL A 607 3.51 -3.29 -33.61
N THR A 608 3.79 -3.00 -32.33
CA THR A 608 4.10 -3.98 -31.29
C THR A 608 2.87 -4.81 -30.94
N PRO A 609 2.95 -6.14 -30.94
CA PRO A 609 1.90 -6.99 -30.36
C PRO A 609 1.57 -6.57 -28.94
N THR A 610 0.30 -6.24 -28.67
CA THR A 610 -0.10 -5.61 -27.40
C THR A 610 -1.21 -6.41 -26.71
N LEU A 611 -0.96 -6.85 -25.47
CA LEU A 611 -1.95 -7.40 -24.56
C LEU A 611 -2.50 -6.26 -23.69
N ILE A 612 -3.81 -6.09 -23.70
CA ILE A 612 -4.53 -5.03 -22.97
C ILE A 612 -5.36 -5.69 -21.88
N MET A 613 -5.32 -5.15 -20.65
CA MET A 613 -5.98 -5.77 -19.50
C MET A 613 -6.52 -4.72 -18.53
N GLY A 614 -7.66 -5.00 -17.88
CA GLY A 614 -8.21 -4.14 -16.82
C GLY A 614 -9.44 -4.74 -16.14
N GLY A 615 -9.86 -4.16 -15.02
CA GLY A 615 -11.10 -4.48 -14.33
C GLY A 615 -12.30 -3.77 -14.96
N ASP A 616 -13.49 -4.38 -14.99
CA ASP A 616 -14.68 -3.78 -15.58
C ASP A 616 -15.37 -2.74 -14.67
N VAL A 617 -15.01 -2.72 -13.38
CA VAL A 617 -15.49 -1.71 -12.42
C VAL A 617 -14.34 -0.85 -11.89
N ASP A 618 -13.26 -0.71 -12.65
CA ASP A 618 -12.16 0.20 -12.39
C ASP A 618 -12.61 1.65 -12.64
N TRP A 619 -12.73 2.44 -11.57
CA TRP A 619 -13.03 3.87 -11.62
C TRP A 619 -11.80 4.75 -11.41
N ASN A 620 -10.64 4.14 -11.21
CA ASN A 620 -9.34 4.80 -11.19
C ASN A 620 -8.84 4.96 -12.63
N VAL A 621 -8.73 3.83 -13.37
CA VAL A 621 -8.30 3.78 -14.77
C VAL A 621 -9.31 2.94 -15.56
N PRO A 622 -10.38 3.56 -16.05
CA PRO A 622 -11.51 2.84 -16.62
C PRO A 622 -11.17 2.02 -17.86
N ILE A 623 -11.64 0.78 -17.91
CA ILE A 623 -11.37 -0.19 -18.99
C ILE A 623 -11.74 0.33 -20.39
N GLN A 624 -12.62 1.32 -20.50
CA GLN A 624 -13.04 1.90 -21.77
C GLN A 624 -11.88 2.37 -22.62
N ASN A 625 -10.80 2.89 -22.02
CA ASN A 625 -9.59 3.28 -22.74
C ASN A 625 -8.86 2.05 -23.33
N GLY A 626 -8.84 0.95 -22.59
CA GLY A 626 -8.36 -0.34 -23.09
C GLY A 626 -9.20 -0.86 -24.27
N GLU A 627 -10.53 -0.72 -24.20
CA GLU A 627 -11.45 -1.09 -25.28
C GLU A 627 -11.22 -0.22 -26.53
N GLN A 628 -11.03 1.09 -26.36
CA GLN A 628 -10.70 2.00 -27.46
C GLN A 628 -9.38 1.63 -28.14
N LEU A 629 -8.34 1.37 -27.36
CA LEU A 629 -7.04 0.93 -27.86
C LEU A 629 -7.16 -0.40 -28.62
N TYR A 630 -7.84 -1.39 -28.02
CA TYR A 630 -8.07 -2.68 -28.65
C TYR A 630 -8.80 -2.55 -29.99
N GLN A 631 -9.88 -1.79 -30.03
CA GLN A 631 -10.68 -1.61 -31.24
C GLN A 631 -9.85 -0.96 -32.36
N ALA A 632 -9.04 0.06 -32.02
CA ALA A 632 -8.15 0.72 -32.97
C ALA A 632 -7.07 -0.23 -33.51
N LEU A 633 -6.37 -0.97 -32.64
CA LEU A 633 -5.34 -1.93 -33.03
C LEU A 633 -5.91 -3.06 -33.89
N ARG A 634 -7.09 -3.57 -33.57
CA ARG A 634 -7.79 -4.58 -34.41
C ARG A 634 -8.12 -4.03 -35.78
N ARG A 635 -8.61 -2.79 -35.85
CA ARG A 635 -8.93 -2.14 -37.12
C ARG A 635 -7.70 -1.91 -38.00
N LEU A 636 -6.55 -1.63 -37.37
CA LEU A 636 -5.26 -1.50 -38.01
C LEU A 636 -4.61 -2.84 -38.39
N GLY A 637 -5.26 -3.98 -38.09
CA GLY A 637 -4.72 -5.31 -38.40
C GLY A 637 -3.56 -5.70 -37.46
N ARG A 638 -3.41 -5.07 -36.30
CA ARG A 638 -2.35 -5.36 -35.34
C ARG A 638 -2.69 -6.58 -34.47
N THR A 639 -1.67 -7.31 -34.05
CA THR A 639 -1.82 -8.41 -33.09
C THR A 639 -2.12 -7.82 -31.71
N THR A 640 -3.32 -8.07 -31.19
CA THR A 640 -3.75 -7.59 -29.88
C THR A 640 -4.80 -8.51 -29.27
N GLU A 641 -4.80 -8.58 -27.95
CA GLU A 641 -5.82 -9.23 -27.12
C GLU A 641 -6.30 -8.25 -26.05
N LEU A 642 -7.58 -8.31 -25.69
CA LEU A 642 -8.18 -7.56 -24.58
C LEU A 642 -8.68 -8.57 -23.55
N VAL A 643 -8.28 -8.39 -22.29
CA VAL A 643 -8.73 -9.18 -21.15
C VAL A 643 -9.43 -8.27 -20.15
N VAL A 644 -10.71 -8.49 -19.94
CA VAL A 644 -11.52 -7.76 -18.99
C VAL A 644 -11.81 -8.66 -17.79
N TYR A 645 -11.45 -8.21 -16.58
CA TYR A 645 -11.68 -8.96 -15.34
C TYR A 645 -13.00 -8.53 -14.69
N PRO A 646 -14.04 -9.41 -14.71
CA PRO A 646 -15.35 -9.06 -14.20
C PRO A 646 -15.34 -8.81 -12.68
N GLY A 647 -16.01 -7.71 -12.25
CA GLY A 647 -16.13 -7.34 -10.84
C GLY A 647 -14.85 -6.79 -10.19
N GLU A 648 -13.77 -6.64 -10.95
CA GLU A 648 -12.51 -6.12 -10.44
C GLU A 648 -12.41 -4.60 -10.64
N SER A 649 -11.91 -3.93 -9.59
CA SER A 649 -11.53 -2.53 -9.60
C SER A 649 -10.08 -2.37 -10.10
N HIS A 650 -9.45 -1.23 -9.82
CA HIS A 650 -8.06 -0.95 -10.25
C HIS A 650 -7.04 -1.98 -9.80
N GLY A 651 -7.18 -2.48 -8.58
CA GLY A 651 -6.40 -3.60 -8.07
C GLY A 651 -7.17 -4.91 -8.16
N LEU A 652 -6.69 -5.88 -8.93
CA LEU A 652 -7.28 -7.22 -8.96
C LEU A 652 -7.21 -7.87 -7.58
N ARG A 653 -8.31 -8.44 -7.12
CA ARG A 653 -8.43 -8.99 -5.76
C ARG A 653 -8.71 -10.49 -5.74
N ALA A 654 -9.43 -11.03 -6.73
CA ALA A 654 -9.71 -12.44 -6.80
C ALA A 654 -8.42 -13.23 -7.09
N PRO A 655 -8.05 -14.23 -6.27
CA PRO A 655 -6.88 -15.09 -6.49
C PRO A 655 -6.83 -15.71 -7.87
N SER A 656 -7.97 -16.16 -8.42
CA SER A 656 -8.04 -16.72 -9.78
C SER A 656 -7.67 -15.71 -10.85
N HIS A 657 -8.10 -14.44 -10.71
CA HIS A 657 -7.75 -13.35 -11.62
C HIS A 657 -6.27 -12.97 -11.53
N LEU A 658 -5.70 -12.95 -10.33
CA LEU A 658 -4.27 -12.73 -10.13
C LEU A 658 -3.44 -13.83 -10.79
N LYS A 659 -3.88 -15.07 -10.68
CA LYS A 659 -3.23 -16.23 -11.35
C LYS A 659 -3.30 -16.08 -12.87
N ASP A 660 -4.49 -15.87 -13.42
CA ASP A 660 -4.73 -15.71 -14.87
C ASP A 660 -3.89 -14.56 -15.43
N ARG A 661 -3.82 -13.41 -14.74
CA ARG A 661 -3.00 -12.27 -15.15
C ARG A 661 -1.52 -12.65 -15.30
N LEU A 662 -0.93 -13.31 -14.32
CA LEU A 662 0.48 -13.68 -14.35
C LEU A 662 0.77 -14.76 -15.40
N GLU A 663 -0.12 -15.73 -15.56
CA GLU A 663 0.00 -16.77 -16.59
C GLU A 663 -0.08 -16.16 -18.01
N ARG A 664 -1.00 -15.21 -18.24
CA ARG A 664 -1.09 -14.46 -19.51
C ARG A 664 0.13 -13.59 -19.76
N TYR A 665 0.67 -12.94 -18.74
CA TYR A 665 1.92 -12.17 -18.87
C TYR A 665 3.05 -13.05 -19.38
N LEU A 666 3.27 -14.21 -18.76
CA LEU A 666 4.28 -15.18 -19.17
C LEU A 666 4.02 -15.70 -20.59
N ALA A 667 2.79 -16.13 -20.88
CA ALA A 667 2.43 -16.67 -22.18
C ALA A 667 2.63 -15.65 -23.31
N TRP A 668 2.27 -14.36 -23.07
CA TRP A 668 2.43 -13.29 -24.04
C TRP A 668 3.90 -12.99 -24.33
N TYR A 669 4.70 -12.83 -23.28
CA TYR A 669 6.14 -12.57 -23.45
C TYR A 669 6.86 -13.80 -24.01
N ASP A 670 6.53 -15.02 -23.61
CA ASP A 670 7.13 -16.23 -24.15
C ASP A 670 6.88 -16.35 -25.67
N ARG A 671 5.67 -16.04 -26.10
CA ARG A 671 5.28 -16.08 -27.51
C ARG A 671 6.04 -15.10 -28.39
N PHE A 672 6.27 -13.88 -27.94
CA PHE A 672 6.78 -12.80 -28.79
C PHE A 672 8.21 -12.34 -28.48
N VAL A 673 8.67 -12.52 -27.23
CA VAL A 673 9.99 -12.04 -26.79
C VAL A 673 11.05 -13.15 -26.80
N LYS A 674 10.69 -14.38 -26.40
CA LYS A 674 11.65 -15.50 -26.41
C LYS A 674 11.89 -16.05 -27.80
N ALA A 675 10.90 -16.05 -28.67
CA ALA A 675 11.07 -16.50 -30.03
C ALA A 675 12.02 -15.52 -30.76
N PRO A 676 13.07 -15.99 -31.43
CA PRO A 676 13.91 -15.12 -32.25
C PRO A 676 13.07 -14.53 -33.39
N ARG A 677 13.17 -13.22 -33.58
CA ARG A 677 12.58 -12.53 -34.73
C ARG A 677 13.35 -12.88 -36.03
#